data_549f5a471f062e1457d1d0037b924f9d
#
_entry.id   549f5a471f062e1457d1d0037b924f9d
#
_cell.length_a   1.000
_cell.length_b   1.000
_cell.length_c   1.000
_cell.angle_alpha   90.00
_cell.angle_beta   90.00
_cell.angle_gamma   90.00
#
_symmetry.space_group_name_H-M   'P 1'
#
loop_
_entity.id
_entity.type
_entity.pdbx_description
1 polymer ?
#
loop_
_entity_poly.entity_id
_entity_poly.type
_entity_poly.pdbx_seq_one_letter_code
_entity_poly.pdbx_strand_id
1 'polypeptide(L)'
;MMKQPGGDTPIFNGFVQVKGARENNLKNVALQIPRDVIVVFTGVSGSGKSSLAFGTLYAEAQRRYLESVSPYARRLFNQMSIPEVDEIEGLPPAIALQQQRGSSSTRSSVGSVTTLSNLLRMLYSRAGDYPSGQSIIYAEAFSPNTPEGACPQCHGLGRVYEVTEKSMVPDDSLTIRERAIAAWPTAWQGQNLRDILITMGYNVDIPWKDLPKKERDWILFTEEQPVVPVYPRFSTEQVKKAIANKMQPDYMGTFTGAKRYVMQTFSNSQSQLMKKRVSKFMLSSECPLCHGKRLRKESLSIKFNELDITELSRLSLNQLFEIFSGYASGARLIKANADKDHPEKAVVAQRIAEDMTSRLEVMLDLGLGYLSLERNTPTLSPGELQRLRLATQIRSNLFGVVYVLDEPSAGLHPADTQALLRALDKLKASGNSLFVVEHEIDVIRHADWIVDVGPGAGENGGHILYSGVPEGLKNIQASKTKDYIFGKQQKINKTPRTPKSWLKLEDVTRNNLNQLEVSFPLGVFTSVTGISGSGKSSLVSQVLVELVGAQLGQKPAASEEENINELEQNEVVTLGGKITGGGDAIKRMVKVDQKPIGRTPRSNLATYTGLFDPIRKLFASTADAKKRKFDAGRFSFNVAKGRCPHCQGEGFVMVELLFLPSVYTPCPTCLGTRYNAKTLEVRYQEKNIAEVLAMTVDAAWEFFENDAGISRGLDIVRQVGLGYLKLGQPATELSGGEAQRIKLATELQRTQHGNTLYILDEPTTGLHPSDVEKLMTQLDQLVHQGNTIVVVEHDMHVISQSDWIIEIGPEAGEKGGKIVAAGTPGDFSKVKDNHTAPYLLRYLQEK
;
A
#
# COMPACT_ATOMS: atom_id res chain seq x y z
N MET A 1 -39.76 18.14 -5.43
CA MET A 1 -40.11 19.59 -5.68
C MET A 1 -39.20 20.05 -6.79
N MET A 2 -39.76 20.39 -7.94
CA MET A 2 -39.05 20.92 -9.10
C MET A 2 -38.51 22.32 -8.78
N LYS A 3 -37.19 22.52 -8.92
CA LYS A 3 -36.58 23.85 -8.89
C LYS A 3 -36.94 24.61 -10.17
N GLN A 4 -37.51 25.81 -10.01
CA GLN A 4 -37.71 26.74 -11.10
C GLN A 4 -36.39 27.31 -11.62
N PRO A 5 -36.25 27.64 -12.90
CA PRO A 5 -35.04 28.21 -13.47
C PRO A 5 -35.08 29.74 -13.27
N GLY A 6 -34.49 30.22 -12.20
CA GLY A 6 -34.20 31.63 -11.94
C GLY A 6 -32.84 31.69 -11.23
N GLY A 7 -31.78 32.01 -11.99
CA GLY A 7 -30.41 31.92 -11.52
C GLY A 7 -30.06 32.99 -10.49
N ASP A 8 -30.11 32.64 -9.22
CA ASP A 8 -29.37 33.34 -8.19
C ASP A 8 -27.91 32.87 -8.24
N THR A 9 -27.01 33.74 -8.62
CA THR A 9 -25.56 33.54 -8.54
C THR A 9 -25.24 33.29 -7.07
N PRO A 10 -24.57 32.18 -6.72
CA PRO A 10 -24.23 31.88 -5.32
C PRO A 10 -23.39 33.04 -4.74
N ILE A 11 -23.79 33.56 -3.58
CA ILE A 11 -23.02 34.57 -2.84
C ILE A 11 -21.97 33.86 -2.02
N PHE A 12 -20.69 34.10 -2.33
CA PHE A 12 -19.55 33.51 -1.63
C PHE A 12 -19.04 34.42 -0.50
N ASN A 13 -18.78 33.85 0.70
CA ASN A 13 -18.39 34.58 1.91
C ASN A 13 -16.87 34.92 1.98
N GLY A 14 -16.23 35.13 0.87
CA GLY A 14 -14.80 35.46 0.78
C GLY A 14 -14.04 34.56 -0.16
N PHE A 15 -12.82 34.97 -0.47
CA PHE A 15 -11.95 34.26 -1.42
C PHE A 15 -10.55 34.07 -0.88
N VAL A 16 -9.91 32.96 -1.25
CA VAL A 16 -8.46 32.79 -1.23
C VAL A 16 -7.93 33.30 -2.56
N GLN A 17 -7.02 34.28 -2.52
CA GLN A 17 -6.39 34.86 -3.70
C GLN A 17 -4.96 34.33 -3.82
N VAL A 18 -4.61 33.74 -4.95
CA VAL A 18 -3.28 33.23 -5.27
C VAL A 18 -2.68 34.09 -6.37
N LYS A 19 -1.43 34.52 -6.22
CA LYS A 19 -0.67 35.27 -7.24
C LYS A 19 0.68 34.63 -7.42
N GLY A 20 1.04 34.32 -8.67
CA GLY A 20 2.37 33.91 -9.04
C GLY A 20 2.81 32.52 -8.57
N ALA A 21 1.89 31.54 -8.50
CA ALA A 21 2.27 30.17 -8.14
C ALA A 21 3.07 29.50 -9.28
N ARG A 22 4.27 28.97 -8.94
CA ARG A 22 5.24 28.37 -9.89
C ARG A 22 5.74 27.00 -9.41
N GLU A 23 5.13 26.44 -8.41
CA GLU A 23 5.53 25.16 -7.83
C GLU A 23 5.49 24.03 -8.88
N ASN A 24 6.57 23.28 -9.03
CA ASN A 24 6.74 22.18 -9.99
C ASN A 24 6.50 22.64 -11.46
N ASN A 25 5.34 22.23 -12.03
CA ASN A 25 5.01 22.55 -13.43
C ASN A 25 4.04 23.74 -13.58
N LEU A 26 3.65 24.43 -12.50
CA LEU A 26 2.75 25.59 -12.57
C LEU A 26 3.39 26.76 -13.31
N LYS A 27 2.61 27.41 -14.17
CA LYS A 27 3.05 28.49 -15.08
C LYS A 27 2.60 29.85 -14.57
N ASN A 28 3.18 30.33 -13.46
CA ASN A 28 2.89 31.64 -12.88
C ASN A 28 1.39 31.86 -12.66
N VAL A 29 0.76 30.92 -11.96
CA VAL A 29 -0.69 30.84 -11.81
C VAL A 29 -1.22 31.93 -10.88
N ALA A 30 -2.28 32.63 -11.32
CA ALA A 30 -3.07 33.54 -10.50
C ALA A 30 -4.55 33.13 -10.57
N LEU A 31 -5.23 33.04 -9.41
CA LEU A 31 -6.65 32.67 -9.33
C LEU A 31 -7.27 33.09 -8.01
N GLN A 32 -8.60 33.13 -8.01
CA GLN A 32 -9.42 33.31 -6.82
C GLN A 32 -10.28 32.09 -6.58
N ILE A 33 -10.31 31.61 -5.34
CA ILE A 33 -11.01 30.40 -4.91
C ILE A 33 -11.97 30.77 -3.78
N PRO A 34 -13.29 30.52 -3.88
CA PRO A 34 -14.23 30.85 -2.83
C PRO A 34 -14.00 30.00 -1.57
N ARG A 35 -14.36 30.57 -0.42
CA ARG A 35 -14.29 29.87 0.88
C ARG A 35 -15.65 29.29 1.26
N ASP A 36 -15.64 28.36 2.22
CA ASP A 36 -16.83 27.73 2.82
C ASP A 36 -17.67 26.93 1.82
N VAL A 37 -17.02 26.39 0.80
CA VAL A 37 -17.60 25.60 -0.29
C VAL A 37 -16.72 24.40 -0.64
N ILE A 38 -17.26 23.50 -1.47
CA ILE A 38 -16.51 22.39 -2.06
C ILE A 38 -15.90 22.87 -3.38
N VAL A 39 -14.57 22.97 -3.40
CA VAL A 39 -13.77 23.32 -4.59
C VAL A 39 -13.09 22.07 -5.10
N VAL A 40 -13.36 21.69 -6.34
CA VAL A 40 -12.70 20.53 -6.97
C VAL A 40 -11.62 20.99 -7.95
N PHE A 41 -10.38 20.54 -7.72
CA PHE A 41 -9.26 20.69 -8.63
C PHE A 41 -9.24 19.50 -9.58
N THR A 42 -9.49 19.72 -10.86
CA THR A 42 -9.58 18.69 -11.89
C THR A 42 -8.65 18.96 -13.07
N GLY A 43 -8.58 18.03 -14.03
CA GLY A 43 -7.73 18.08 -15.21
C GLY A 43 -6.95 16.77 -15.41
N VAL A 44 -6.23 16.63 -16.53
CA VAL A 44 -5.49 15.42 -16.87
C VAL A 44 -4.43 15.06 -15.83
N SER A 45 -4.03 13.77 -15.76
CA SER A 45 -2.96 13.34 -14.86
C SER A 45 -1.66 14.08 -15.17
N GLY A 46 -0.95 14.56 -14.11
CA GLY A 46 0.27 15.35 -14.28
C GLY A 46 0.07 16.81 -14.74
N SER A 47 -1.17 17.34 -14.77
CA SER A 47 -1.42 18.72 -15.18
C SER A 47 -1.01 19.79 -14.16
N GLY A 48 -0.77 19.45 -12.89
CA GLY A 48 -0.37 20.37 -11.83
C GLY A 48 -1.40 20.59 -10.72
N LYS A 49 -2.47 19.80 -10.68
CA LYS A 49 -3.51 19.87 -9.63
C LYS A 49 -2.94 19.76 -8.22
N SER A 50 -2.19 18.68 -7.96
CA SER A 50 -1.58 18.43 -6.65
C SER A 50 -0.48 19.45 -6.34
N SER A 51 0.24 19.97 -7.36
CA SER A 51 1.18 21.08 -7.20
C SER A 51 0.49 22.35 -6.70
N LEU A 52 -0.72 22.62 -7.17
CA LEU A 52 -1.52 23.79 -6.71
C LEU A 52 -2.14 23.53 -5.34
N ALA A 53 -2.88 22.42 -5.17
CA ALA A 53 -3.63 22.15 -3.94
C ALA A 53 -2.73 21.82 -2.75
N PHE A 54 -1.75 20.91 -2.93
CA PHE A 54 -0.85 20.47 -1.87
C PHE A 54 0.47 21.22 -1.86
N GLY A 55 1.16 21.30 -3.01
CA GLY A 55 2.47 21.95 -3.10
C GLY A 55 2.45 23.45 -2.84
N THR A 56 1.34 24.12 -3.15
CA THR A 56 1.21 25.56 -2.98
C THR A 56 0.29 25.93 -1.81
N LEU A 57 -1.02 25.66 -1.91
CA LEU A 57 -2.01 26.11 -0.92
C LEU A 57 -1.80 25.47 0.44
N TYR A 58 -1.74 24.14 0.51
CA TYR A 58 -1.56 23.43 1.78
C TYR A 58 -0.18 23.74 2.39
N ALA A 59 0.89 23.68 1.59
CA ALA A 59 2.25 23.95 2.08
C ALA A 59 2.38 25.36 2.67
N GLU A 60 1.78 26.38 2.03
CA GLU A 60 1.77 27.75 2.54
C GLU A 60 0.92 27.91 3.81
N ALA A 61 -0.24 27.25 3.88
CA ALA A 61 -1.06 27.27 5.10
C ALA A 61 -0.31 26.63 6.28
N GLN A 62 0.37 25.52 6.05
CA GLN A 62 1.22 24.86 7.04
C GLN A 62 2.39 25.73 7.46
N ARG A 63 3.09 26.38 6.52
CA ARG A 63 4.19 27.29 6.81
C ARG A 63 3.74 28.42 7.74
N ARG A 64 2.62 29.08 7.43
CA ARG A 64 2.05 30.15 8.29
C ARG A 64 1.65 29.66 9.65
N TYR A 65 1.02 28.48 9.74
CA TYR A 65 0.66 27.89 11.03
C TYR A 65 1.91 27.64 11.89
N LEU A 66 2.95 27.05 11.30
CA LEU A 66 4.20 26.73 11.99
C LEU A 66 5.00 27.97 12.39
N GLU A 67 4.94 29.05 11.60
CA GLU A 67 5.51 30.35 11.98
C GLU A 67 4.86 30.97 13.21
N SER A 68 3.59 30.67 13.46
CA SER A 68 2.87 31.12 14.66
C SER A 68 3.24 30.34 15.93
N VAL A 69 3.88 29.16 15.80
CA VAL A 69 4.29 28.30 16.91
C VAL A 69 5.69 28.68 17.42
N SER A 70 6.08 28.15 18.58
CA SER A 70 7.29 28.56 19.30
C SER A 70 8.59 28.53 18.49
N PRO A 71 9.62 29.35 18.83
CA PRO A 71 10.92 29.37 18.14
C PRO A 71 11.65 28.02 18.08
N TYR A 72 11.40 27.13 19.03
CA TYR A 72 11.93 25.76 19.02
C TYR A 72 11.34 24.92 17.88
N ALA A 73 10.03 24.97 17.70
CA ALA A 73 9.36 24.32 16.60
C ALA A 73 9.83 24.86 15.24
N ARG A 74 10.03 26.19 15.11
CA ARG A 74 10.57 26.80 13.87
C ARG A 74 11.91 26.20 13.44
N ARG A 75 12.84 25.87 14.36
CA ARG A 75 14.13 25.27 14.01
C ARG A 75 13.99 23.87 13.42
N LEU A 76 12.98 23.11 13.84
CA LEU A 76 12.66 21.81 13.29
C LEU A 76 12.04 21.89 11.88
N PHE A 77 11.34 23.00 11.58
CA PHE A 77 10.59 23.21 10.33
C PHE A 77 11.33 24.06 9.28
N ASN A 78 12.46 24.70 9.61
CA ASN A 78 13.31 25.43 8.64
C ASN A 78 13.84 24.56 7.50
N GLN A 79 13.53 23.27 7.47
CA GLN A 79 13.90 22.32 6.45
C GLN A 79 12.75 22.02 5.45
N MET A 80 11.55 22.58 5.66
CA MET A 80 10.47 22.49 4.68
C MET A 80 10.72 23.45 3.53
N SER A 81 10.52 22.98 2.31
CA SER A 81 10.60 23.83 1.10
C SER A 81 9.54 24.94 1.19
N ILE A 82 9.96 26.16 0.97
CA ILE A 82 9.03 27.28 0.81
C ILE A 82 8.37 27.15 -0.55
N PRO A 83 7.03 27.15 -0.65
CA PRO A 83 6.35 27.09 -1.94
C PRO A 83 6.74 28.26 -2.85
N GLU A 84 6.96 27.98 -4.13
CA GLU A 84 7.24 28.99 -5.13
C GLU A 84 5.98 29.76 -5.52
N VAL A 85 5.61 30.75 -4.70
CA VAL A 85 4.43 31.61 -4.89
C VAL A 85 4.75 33.05 -4.46
N ASP A 86 4.25 34.04 -5.20
CA ASP A 86 4.48 35.44 -4.83
C ASP A 86 3.65 35.85 -3.63
N GLU A 87 2.34 35.56 -3.65
CA GLU A 87 1.42 35.96 -2.60
C GLU A 87 0.20 35.05 -2.52
N ILE A 88 -0.26 34.74 -1.30
CA ILE A 88 -1.56 34.12 -1.04
C ILE A 88 -2.29 34.91 0.06
N GLU A 89 -3.45 35.44 -0.24
CA GLU A 89 -4.30 36.17 0.72
C GLU A 89 -5.55 35.32 1.08
N GLY A 90 -6.11 35.56 2.26
CA GLY A 90 -7.38 34.96 2.70
C GLY A 90 -7.33 33.45 2.98
N LEU A 91 -6.14 32.81 3.04
CA LEU A 91 -5.98 31.37 3.25
C LEU A 91 -6.10 31.00 4.74
N PRO A 92 -7.11 30.24 5.16
CA PRO A 92 -7.25 29.73 6.51
C PRO A 92 -6.21 28.62 6.83
N PRO A 93 -6.06 28.24 8.13
CA PRO A 93 -5.31 27.02 8.49
C PRO A 93 -5.82 25.81 7.72
N ALA A 94 -4.92 24.92 7.29
CA ALA A 94 -5.28 23.79 6.46
C ALA A 94 -4.91 22.43 7.08
N ILE A 95 -5.74 21.43 6.82
CA ILE A 95 -5.56 20.02 7.20
C ILE A 95 -5.54 19.19 5.92
N ALA A 96 -4.48 18.41 5.68
CA ALA A 96 -4.41 17.52 4.54
C ALA A 96 -4.79 16.08 4.89
N LEU A 97 -5.57 15.46 4.02
CA LEU A 97 -5.90 14.05 4.05
C LEU A 97 -5.39 13.40 2.75
N GLN A 98 -4.10 13.04 2.77
CA GLN A 98 -3.42 12.40 1.65
C GLN A 98 -3.55 10.88 1.70
N GLN A 99 -3.51 10.25 0.52
CA GLN A 99 -3.50 8.79 0.38
C GLN A 99 -2.17 8.14 0.79
N GLN A 100 -1.13 8.92 1.12
CA GLN A 100 0.17 8.37 1.47
C GLN A 100 0.04 7.35 2.62
N ARG A 101 0.56 6.16 2.38
CA ARG A 101 0.82 5.19 3.44
C ARG A 101 1.91 5.77 4.34
N GLY A 102 1.48 6.46 5.41
CA GLY A 102 2.40 6.72 6.52
C GLY A 102 2.99 5.38 6.97
N SER A 103 4.14 5.38 7.58
CA SER A 103 4.74 4.21 8.21
C SER A 103 3.83 3.72 9.34
N SER A 104 2.72 3.06 8.97
CA SER A 104 1.80 2.47 9.93
C SER A 104 2.51 1.29 10.56
N SER A 105 2.75 1.36 11.86
CA SER A 105 3.27 0.21 12.60
C SER A 105 2.19 -0.89 12.65
N THR A 106 2.61 -2.15 12.70
CA THR A 106 1.71 -3.30 12.91
C THR A 106 0.90 -3.22 14.20
N ARG A 107 1.27 -2.32 15.12
CA ARG A 107 0.55 -2.03 16.36
C ARG A 107 -0.58 -1.01 16.20
N SER A 108 -0.70 -0.35 15.04
CA SER A 108 -1.79 0.57 14.75
C SER A 108 -3.01 -0.18 14.22
N SER A 109 -4.18 0.09 14.81
CA SER A 109 -5.46 -0.54 14.44
C SER A 109 -6.54 0.52 14.16
N VAL A 110 -7.64 0.10 13.55
CA VAL A 110 -8.84 0.94 13.38
C VAL A 110 -9.24 1.59 14.69
N GLY A 111 -9.32 0.82 15.77
CA GLY A 111 -9.69 1.34 17.09
C GLY A 111 -8.72 2.36 17.67
N SER A 112 -7.41 2.26 17.35
CA SER A 112 -6.41 3.24 17.80
C SER A 112 -6.49 4.54 17.00
N VAL A 113 -6.66 4.46 15.69
CA VAL A 113 -6.77 5.63 14.80
C VAL A 113 -8.05 6.44 15.10
N THR A 114 -9.15 5.75 15.38
CA THR A 114 -10.45 6.38 15.71
C THR A 114 -10.61 6.74 17.17
N THR A 115 -9.61 6.42 18.01
CA THR A 115 -9.65 6.56 19.47
C THR A 115 -10.73 5.76 20.17
N LEU A 116 -11.49 4.92 19.46
CA LEU A 116 -12.53 4.04 20.04
C LEU A 116 -11.96 3.00 21.00
N SER A 117 -10.74 2.52 20.77
CA SER A 117 -10.06 1.62 21.71
C SER A 117 -9.86 2.26 23.09
N ASN A 118 -9.68 3.59 23.17
CA ASN A 118 -9.56 4.27 24.46
C ASN A 118 -10.90 4.28 25.22
N LEU A 119 -12.00 4.51 24.51
CA LEU A 119 -13.35 4.43 25.09
C LEU A 119 -13.68 3.02 25.60
N LEU A 120 -13.34 1.98 24.81
CA LEU A 120 -13.49 0.60 25.24
C LEU A 120 -12.69 0.27 26.50
N ARG A 121 -11.42 0.70 26.55
CA ARG A 121 -10.58 0.48 27.73
C ARG A 121 -11.17 1.15 28.97
N MET A 122 -11.69 2.38 28.85
CA MET A 122 -12.37 3.06 29.94
C MET A 122 -13.66 2.34 30.33
N LEU A 123 -14.43 1.84 29.35
CA LEU A 123 -15.65 1.08 29.61
C LEU A 123 -15.37 -0.18 30.45
N TYR A 124 -14.41 -1.00 30.03
CA TYR A 124 -14.03 -2.22 30.76
C TYR A 124 -13.45 -1.90 32.14
N SER A 125 -12.65 -0.85 32.27
CA SER A 125 -12.09 -0.43 33.54
C SER A 125 -13.15 0.06 34.54
N ARG A 126 -14.20 0.76 34.09
CA ARG A 126 -15.14 1.46 34.95
C ARG A 126 -16.52 0.81 35.07
N ALA A 127 -16.96 0.10 34.04
CA ALA A 127 -18.27 -0.49 33.95
C ALA A 127 -18.26 -1.99 33.61
N GLY A 128 -17.07 -2.62 33.54
CA GLY A 128 -16.92 -4.05 33.29
C GLY A 128 -17.37 -4.87 34.52
N ASP A 129 -17.76 -6.13 34.27
CA ASP A 129 -18.10 -7.13 35.25
C ASP A 129 -16.81 -7.83 35.71
N TYR A 130 -16.40 -7.52 36.94
CA TYR A 130 -15.18 -8.06 37.55
C TYR A 130 -15.47 -9.39 38.25
N PRO A 131 -14.61 -10.40 38.09
CA PRO A 131 -14.67 -11.60 38.89
C PRO A 131 -14.61 -11.30 40.40
N SER A 132 -15.28 -12.11 41.21
CA SER A 132 -15.29 -11.96 42.70
C SER A 132 -13.84 -11.95 43.22
N GLY A 133 -13.52 -10.93 44.01
CA GLY A 133 -12.21 -10.77 44.64
C GLY A 133 -11.11 -10.11 43.74
N GLN A 134 -11.41 -9.76 42.49
CA GLN A 134 -10.47 -9.03 41.62
C GLN A 134 -10.62 -7.52 41.86
N SER A 135 -9.50 -6.85 42.17
CA SER A 135 -9.48 -5.39 42.30
C SER A 135 -9.66 -4.71 40.94
N ILE A 136 -10.16 -3.47 40.96
CA ILE A 136 -10.35 -2.65 39.77
C ILE A 136 -8.98 -2.38 39.12
N ILE A 137 -8.86 -2.59 37.81
CA ILE A 137 -7.67 -2.30 37.01
C ILE A 137 -7.91 -1.10 36.11
N TYR A 138 -6.84 -0.34 35.83
CA TYR A 138 -6.90 0.89 35.04
C TYR A 138 -6.99 0.59 33.53
N ALA A 139 -7.40 1.59 32.76
CA ALA A 139 -7.60 1.48 31.32
C ALA A 139 -6.36 1.00 30.56
N GLU A 140 -5.15 1.34 31.04
CA GLU A 140 -3.87 0.93 30.49
C GLU A 140 -3.68 -0.59 30.49
N ALA A 141 -4.23 -1.29 31.50
CA ALA A 141 -4.16 -2.74 31.61
C ALA A 141 -4.97 -3.48 30.53
N PHE A 142 -5.82 -2.78 29.80
CA PHE A 142 -6.55 -3.30 28.65
C PHE A 142 -5.87 -2.99 27.32
N SER A 143 -4.63 -2.52 27.32
CA SER A 143 -3.85 -2.22 26.12
C SER A 143 -2.78 -3.29 25.89
N PRO A 144 -2.71 -3.90 24.69
CA PRO A 144 -1.62 -4.82 24.37
C PRO A 144 -0.27 -4.09 24.16
N ASN A 145 -0.28 -2.75 24.12
CA ASN A 145 0.89 -1.91 23.87
C ASN A 145 1.52 -1.34 25.15
N THR A 146 0.96 -1.65 26.29
CA THR A 146 1.47 -1.24 27.62
C THR A 146 2.01 -2.44 28.39
N PRO A 147 3.03 -2.28 29.24
CA PRO A 147 3.56 -3.37 30.06
C PRO A 147 2.52 -3.97 31.02
N GLU A 148 1.59 -3.16 31.50
CA GLU A 148 0.51 -3.56 32.43
C GLU A 148 -0.52 -4.47 31.76
N GLY A 149 -0.81 -4.25 30.45
CA GLY A 149 -1.84 -4.98 29.72
C GLY A 149 -1.29 -6.11 28.85
N ALA A 150 -0.07 -5.98 28.36
CA ALA A 150 0.52 -6.95 27.42
C ALA A 150 0.67 -8.34 28.05
N CYS A 151 0.31 -9.37 27.30
CA CYS A 151 0.61 -10.76 27.67
C CYS A 151 2.11 -10.93 27.95
N PRO A 152 2.52 -11.51 29.10
CA PRO A 152 3.94 -11.60 29.48
C PRO A 152 4.76 -12.52 28.58
N GLN A 153 4.14 -13.46 27.87
CA GLN A 153 4.84 -14.37 26.97
C GLN A 153 5.03 -13.80 25.57
N CYS A 154 4.02 -13.18 24.96
CA CYS A 154 4.12 -12.64 23.60
C CYS A 154 4.31 -11.12 23.56
N HIS A 155 4.40 -10.44 24.70
CA HIS A 155 4.58 -8.99 24.81
C HIS A 155 3.58 -8.19 23.95
N GLY A 156 2.32 -8.63 23.93
CA GLY A 156 1.24 -7.97 23.19
C GLY A 156 1.18 -8.29 21.70
N LEU A 157 2.02 -9.20 21.19
CA LEU A 157 2.01 -9.60 19.77
C LEU A 157 0.90 -10.61 19.44
N GLY A 158 0.45 -11.40 20.41
CA GLY A 158 -0.52 -12.48 20.24
C GLY A 158 0.06 -13.78 19.69
N ARG A 159 1.34 -13.74 19.25
CA ARG A 159 2.07 -14.83 18.64
C ARG A 159 3.43 -15.00 19.29
N VAL A 160 3.94 -16.22 19.25
CA VAL A 160 5.31 -16.55 19.64
C VAL A 160 6.04 -17.11 18.42
N TYR A 161 7.34 -16.92 18.40
CA TYR A 161 8.18 -17.37 17.31
C TYR A 161 9.08 -18.49 17.80
N GLU A 162 8.92 -19.66 17.20
CA GLU A 162 9.66 -20.85 17.56
C GLU A 162 10.53 -21.30 16.40
N VAL A 163 11.69 -21.84 16.75
CA VAL A 163 12.61 -22.45 15.79
C VAL A 163 12.56 -23.94 16.02
N THR A 164 12.12 -24.70 15.03
CA THR A 164 11.95 -26.15 15.12
C THR A 164 13.02 -26.89 14.31
N GLU A 165 13.19 -28.20 14.58
CA GLU A 165 14.08 -29.05 13.79
C GLU A 165 13.71 -28.94 12.29
N LYS A 166 12.43 -29.10 11.96
CA LYS A 166 11.93 -29.05 10.56
C LYS A 166 12.20 -27.71 9.87
N SER A 167 12.15 -26.59 10.62
CA SER A 167 12.43 -25.28 10.03
C SER A 167 13.92 -25.09 9.77
N MET A 168 14.80 -25.60 10.63
CA MET A 168 16.26 -25.47 10.50
C MET A 168 16.87 -26.50 9.56
N VAL A 169 16.22 -27.65 9.43
CA VAL A 169 16.66 -28.82 8.60
C VAL A 169 15.50 -29.16 7.65
N PRO A 170 15.30 -28.43 6.56
CA PRO A 170 14.20 -28.65 5.62
C PRO A 170 14.36 -29.96 4.82
N ASP A 171 15.57 -30.45 4.65
CA ASP A 171 15.90 -31.70 3.96
C ASP A 171 16.81 -32.56 4.88
N ASP A 172 16.23 -33.59 5.49
CA ASP A 172 16.88 -34.47 6.41
C ASP A 172 17.65 -35.62 5.73
N SER A 173 17.57 -35.72 4.42
CA SER A 173 18.37 -36.67 3.61
C SER A 173 19.81 -36.19 3.40
N LEU A 174 20.06 -34.88 3.59
CA LEU A 174 21.39 -34.30 3.48
C LEU A 174 22.21 -34.55 4.74
N THR A 175 23.53 -34.57 4.57
CA THR A 175 24.50 -34.61 5.66
C THR A 175 24.77 -33.20 6.21
N ILE A 176 25.32 -33.08 7.42
CA ILE A 176 25.77 -31.80 7.96
C ILE A 176 26.79 -31.14 7.03
N ARG A 177 27.65 -31.91 6.39
CA ARG A 177 28.63 -31.45 5.41
C ARG A 177 27.97 -30.90 4.16
N GLU A 178 26.86 -31.47 3.70
CA GLU A 178 26.05 -31.04 2.57
C GLU A 178 25.07 -29.93 2.96
N ARG A 179 25.15 -29.43 4.19
CA ARG A 179 24.33 -28.33 4.73
C ARG A 179 22.90 -28.73 5.07
N ALA A 180 22.68 -29.88 5.65
CA ALA A 180 21.38 -30.23 6.22
C ALA A 180 20.84 -29.13 7.13
N ILE A 181 21.69 -28.50 7.97
CA ILE A 181 21.31 -27.37 8.81
C ILE A 181 21.35 -26.08 7.99
N ALA A 182 20.25 -25.79 7.31
CA ALA A 182 20.09 -24.62 6.45
C ALA A 182 20.17 -23.27 7.22
N ALA A 183 19.88 -23.28 8.51
CA ALA A 183 19.95 -22.12 9.38
C ALA A 183 21.36 -21.54 9.54
N TRP A 184 22.39 -22.36 9.43
CA TRP A 184 23.79 -21.91 9.55
C TRP A 184 24.25 -21.12 8.32
N PRO A 185 25.24 -20.19 8.47
CA PRO A 185 25.79 -19.41 7.36
C PRO A 185 26.36 -20.32 6.25
N THR A 186 26.24 -19.89 5.01
CA THR A 186 26.82 -20.59 3.85
C THR A 186 28.33 -20.36 3.71
N ALA A 187 28.86 -19.29 4.32
CA ALA A 187 30.26 -18.89 4.27
C ALA A 187 31.10 -19.56 5.37
N TRP A 188 32.29 -19.04 5.59
CA TRP A 188 33.29 -19.55 6.54
C TRP A 188 32.76 -19.90 7.94
N GLN A 189 31.84 -19.11 8.50
CA GLN A 189 31.28 -19.40 9.82
C GLN A 189 30.52 -20.74 9.88
N GLY A 190 29.77 -21.10 8.85
CA GLY A 190 29.08 -22.39 8.82
C GLY A 190 30.04 -23.56 8.61
N GLN A 191 31.14 -23.36 7.91
CA GLN A 191 32.21 -24.35 7.78
C GLN A 191 32.90 -24.56 9.13
N ASN A 192 33.17 -23.48 9.86
CA ASN A 192 33.74 -23.54 11.19
C ASN A 192 32.87 -24.36 12.16
N LEU A 193 31.56 -24.16 12.19
CA LEU A 193 30.65 -24.92 13.06
C LEU A 193 30.69 -26.44 12.76
N ARG A 194 30.83 -26.80 11.49
CA ARG A 194 31.00 -28.22 11.09
C ARG A 194 32.34 -28.81 11.55
N ASP A 195 33.43 -28.08 11.38
CA ASP A 195 34.77 -28.50 11.79
C ASP A 195 34.86 -28.63 13.32
N ILE A 196 34.15 -27.78 14.07
CA ILE A 196 33.99 -27.92 15.53
C ILE A 196 33.26 -29.21 15.89
N LEU A 197 32.17 -29.58 15.22
CA LEU A 197 31.44 -30.82 15.47
C LEU A 197 32.33 -32.08 15.21
N ILE A 198 33.15 -32.03 14.17
CA ILE A 198 34.13 -33.10 13.90
C ILE A 198 35.08 -33.26 15.07
N THR A 199 35.60 -32.16 15.60
CA THR A 199 36.49 -32.17 16.76
C THR A 199 35.83 -32.73 18.02
N MET A 200 34.53 -32.43 18.19
CA MET A 200 33.73 -32.96 19.30
C MET A 200 33.34 -34.43 19.13
N GLY A 201 33.65 -35.04 17.99
CA GLY A 201 33.41 -36.46 17.71
C GLY A 201 32.07 -36.77 17.04
N TYR A 202 31.30 -35.75 16.63
CA TYR A 202 30.07 -35.97 15.88
C TYR A 202 30.34 -36.38 14.43
N ASN A 203 29.52 -37.29 13.91
CA ASN A 203 29.61 -37.69 12.52
C ASN A 203 28.82 -36.71 11.61
N VAL A 204 29.54 -35.93 10.81
CA VAL A 204 28.97 -34.92 9.91
C VAL A 204 28.71 -35.44 8.49
N ASP A 205 29.03 -36.72 8.23
CA ASP A 205 29.05 -37.35 6.91
C ASP A 205 27.93 -38.38 6.70
N ILE A 206 27.04 -38.55 7.68
CA ILE A 206 25.82 -39.37 7.56
C ILE A 206 24.59 -38.46 7.39
N PRO A 207 23.53 -38.94 6.71
CA PRO A 207 22.28 -38.19 6.58
C PRO A 207 21.75 -37.74 7.93
N TRP A 208 21.18 -36.53 8.00
CA TRP A 208 20.66 -35.96 9.24
C TRP A 208 19.65 -36.87 9.95
N LYS A 209 18.74 -37.49 9.19
CA LYS A 209 17.74 -38.45 9.72
C LYS A 209 18.36 -39.66 10.42
N ASP A 210 19.58 -40.07 10.03
CA ASP A 210 20.28 -41.26 10.57
C ASP A 210 21.11 -40.93 11.81
N LEU A 211 21.27 -39.65 12.17
CA LEU A 211 21.90 -39.25 13.43
C LEU A 211 20.97 -39.57 14.61
N PRO A 212 21.56 -40.03 15.76
CA PRO A 212 20.78 -40.23 16.98
C PRO A 212 20.03 -38.98 17.40
N LYS A 213 18.75 -39.11 17.82
CA LYS A 213 17.92 -37.98 18.21
C LYS A 213 18.56 -37.07 19.25
N LYS A 214 19.26 -37.66 20.23
CA LYS A 214 19.98 -36.93 21.28
C LYS A 214 21.05 -36.00 20.70
N GLU A 215 21.76 -36.46 19.67
CA GLU A 215 22.79 -35.65 18.99
C GLU A 215 22.16 -34.54 18.17
N ARG A 216 21.08 -34.83 17.42
CA ARG A 216 20.31 -33.84 16.66
C ARG A 216 19.77 -32.74 17.56
N ASP A 217 19.13 -33.12 18.68
CA ASP A 217 18.59 -32.18 19.65
C ASP A 217 19.68 -31.31 20.26
N TRP A 218 20.86 -31.91 20.60
CA TRP A 218 21.96 -31.13 21.15
C TRP A 218 22.52 -30.13 20.13
N ILE A 219 22.79 -30.57 18.89
CA ILE A 219 23.33 -29.70 17.83
C ILE A 219 22.40 -28.51 17.54
N LEU A 220 21.08 -28.75 17.56
CA LEU A 220 20.10 -27.70 17.23
C LEU A 220 19.78 -26.80 18.42
N PHE A 221 19.61 -27.37 19.62
CA PHE A 221 18.97 -26.67 20.73
C PHE A 221 19.84 -26.39 21.94
N THR A 222 21.11 -26.85 21.93
CA THR A 222 21.99 -26.60 23.08
C THR A 222 22.20 -25.12 23.34
N GLU A 223 22.22 -24.76 24.62
CA GLU A 223 22.65 -23.45 25.10
C GLU A 223 24.12 -23.40 25.47
N GLU A 224 24.78 -24.58 25.51
CA GLU A 224 26.22 -24.69 25.77
C GLU A 224 27.04 -24.11 24.63
N GLN A 225 28.17 -23.51 24.96
CA GLN A 225 29.11 -22.93 24.00
C GLN A 225 30.53 -23.48 24.24
N PRO A 226 30.74 -24.77 24.00
CA PRO A 226 32.07 -25.35 24.19
C PRO A 226 33.08 -24.71 23.24
N VAL A 227 34.25 -24.45 23.77
CA VAL A 227 35.41 -23.95 23.02
C VAL A 227 36.35 -25.14 22.77
N VAL A 228 36.58 -25.46 21.51
CA VAL A 228 37.37 -26.61 21.10
C VAL A 228 38.46 -26.26 20.09
N PRO A 229 39.54 -27.01 20.01
CA PRO A 229 40.57 -26.80 18.99
C PRO A 229 40.03 -27.18 17.61
N VAL A 230 40.26 -26.34 16.61
CA VAL A 230 39.76 -26.54 15.23
C VAL A 230 40.91 -26.82 14.28
N TYR A 231 40.74 -27.91 13.52
CA TYR A 231 41.66 -28.34 12.46
C TYR A 231 40.88 -28.34 11.13
N PRO A 232 40.83 -27.19 10.39
CA PRO A 232 40.03 -27.07 9.18
C PRO A 232 40.37 -28.14 8.14
N ARG A 233 39.33 -28.70 7.52
CA ARG A 233 39.42 -29.70 6.44
C ARG A 233 39.96 -31.08 6.85
N PHE A 234 40.24 -31.34 8.13
CA PHE A 234 40.61 -32.65 8.59
C PHE A 234 39.38 -33.56 8.69
N SER A 235 39.56 -34.86 8.39
CA SER A 235 38.58 -35.89 8.70
C SER A 235 38.56 -36.18 10.20
N THR A 236 37.49 -36.83 10.68
CA THR A 236 37.37 -37.24 12.09
C THR A 236 38.59 -38.05 12.59
N GLU A 237 39.14 -38.93 11.75
CA GLU A 237 40.31 -39.70 12.08
C GLU A 237 41.59 -38.86 12.13
N GLN A 238 41.72 -37.91 11.20
CA GLN A 238 42.87 -36.99 11.18
C GLN A 238 42.84 -36.06 12.39
N VAL A 239 41.67 -35.60 12.80
CA VAL A 239 41.50 -34.77 14.01
C VAL A 239 41.87 -35.57 15.26
N LYS A 240 41.42 -36.82 15.38
CA LYS A 240 41.82 -37.69 16.50
C LYS A 240 43.35 -37.88 16.57
N LYS A 241 44.00 -38.07 15.43
CA LYS A 241 45.48 -38.21 15.36
C LYS A 241 46.17 -36.89 15.69
N ALA A 242 45.65 -35.76 15.24
CA ALA A 242 46.21 -34.43 15.54
C ALA A 242 46.14 -34.12 17.02
N ILE A 243 45.04 -34.43 17.68
CA ILE A 243 44.85 -34.23 19.13
C ILE A 243 45.79 -35.16 19.90
N ALA A 244 45.86 -36.46 19.51
CA ALA A 244 46.76 -37.42 20.16
C ALA A 244 48.23 -37.03 20.04
N ASN A 245 48.63 -36.48 18.89
CA ASN A 245 50.00 -36.00 18.63
C ASN A 245 50.26 -34.57 19.16
N LYS A 246 49.34 -33.98 19.92
CA LYS A 246 49.44 -32.60 20.43
C LYS A 246 49.78 -31.56 19.36
N MET A 247 49.26 -31.76 18.15
CA MET A 247 49.41 -30.81 17.05
C MET A 247 48.73 -29.47 17.43
N GLN A 248 49.37 -28.36 17.11
CA GLN A 248 48.76 -27.04 17.35
C GLN A 248 47.52 -26.87 16.46
N PRO A 249 46.38 -26.46 17.04
CA PRO A 249 45.18 -26.17 16.25
C PRO A 249 45.37 -24.86 15.47
N ASP A 250 44.70 -24.73 14.35
CA ASP A 250 44.69 -23.45 13.60
C ASP A 250 44.09 -22.31 14.43
N TYR A 251 43.05 -22.61 15.22
CA TYR A 251 42.43 -21.71 16.18
C TYR A 251 41.52 -22.44 17.16
N MET A 252 41.08 -21.74 18.19
CA MET A 252 40.06 -22.22 19.12
C MET A 252 38.69 -21.73 18.65
N GLY A 253 37.76 -22.64 18.37
CA GLY A 253 36.42 -22.35 17.87
C GLY A 253 35.36 -22.55 18.96
N THR A 254 34.40 -21.60 19.04
CA THR A 254 33.24 -21.70 19.95
C THR A 254 32.05 -22.27 19.20
N PHE A 255 31.46 -23.35 19.70
CA PHE A 255 30.25 -23.93 19.13
C PHE A 255 29.03 -23.05 19.48
N THR A 256 28.13 -22.93 18.54
CA THR A 256 26.83 -22.27 18.74
C THR A 256 25.73 -23.10 18.11
N GLY A 257 24.78 -23.57 18.93
CA GLY A 257 23.62 -24.32 18.47
C GLY A 257 22.80 -23.56 17.44
N ALA A 258 22.14 -24.26 16.53
CA ALA A 258 21.45 -23.62 15.39
C ALA A 258 20.34 -22.69 15.85
N LYS A 259 19.52 -23.07 16.83
CA LYS A 259 18.48 -22.19 17.42
C LYS A 259 19.08 -20.91 17.99
N ARG A 260 20.15 -21.05 18.79
CA ARG A 260 20.83 -19.90 19.39
C ARG A 260 21.40 -18.96 18.33
N TYR A 261 22.03 -19.52 17.28
CA TYR A 261 22.51 -18.73 16.15
C TYR A 261 21.39 -17.91 15.49
N VAL A 262 20.24 -18.54 15.20
CA VAL A 262 19.08 -17.85 14.60
C VAL A 262 18.60 -16.72 15.51
N MET A 263 18.38 -17.02 16.79
CA MET A 263 17.83 -16.04 17.75
C MET A 263 18.78 -14.86 17.99
N GLN A 264 20.07 -15.12 18.20
CA GLN A 264 21.07 -14.07 18.40
C GLN A 264 21.28 -13.21 17.15
N THR A 265 21.33 -13.84 15.97
CA THR A 265 21.46 -13.09 14.71
C THR A 265 20.24 -12.19 14.48
N PHE A 266 19.04 -12.68 14.77
CA PHE A 266 17.84 -11.89 14.64
C PHE A 266 17.80 -10.70 15.60
N SER A 267 18.17 -10.92 16.86
CA SER A 267 18.15 -9.87 17.90
C SER A 267 19.25 -8.82 17.72
N ASN A 268 20.49 -9.27 17.46
CA ASN A 268 21.68 -8.43 17.61
C ASN A 268 22.24 -7.89 16.28
N SER A 269 21.85 -8.47 15.13
CA SER A 269 22.38 -8.01 13.84
C SER A 269 21.84 -6.64 13.47
N GLN A 270 22.70 -5.73 13.02
CA GLN A 270 22.29 -4.46 12.42
C GLN A 270 21.96 -4.62 10.93
N SER A 271 22.33 -5.75 10.31
CA SER A 271 22.06 -6.03 8.90
C SER A 271 20.66 -6.58 8.70
N GLN A 272 19.80 -5.84 8.02
CA GLN A 272 18.46 -6.26 7.62
C GLN A 272 18.49 -7.54 6.79
N LEU A 273 19.49 -7.69 5.92
CA LEU A 273 19.67 -8.89 5.10
C LEU A 273 19.89 -10.15 5.96
N MET A 274 20.67 -10.04 7.03
CA MET A 274 20.93 -11.15 7.96
C MET A 274 19.69 -11.46 8.80
N LYS A 275 18.95 -10.46 9.27
CA LYS A 275 17.67 -10.66 9.96
C LYS A 275 16.67 -11.37 9.05
N LYS A 276 16.50 -10.93 7.83
CA LYS A 276 15.61 -11.56 6.82
C LYS A 276 16.03 -13.00 6.49
N ARG A 277 17.32 -13.30 6.51
CA ARG A 277 17.81 -14.66 6.31
C ARG A 277 17.39 -15.60 7.43
N VAL A 278 17.59 -15.21 8.69
CA VAL A 278 17.33 -16.08 9.84
C VAL A 278 15.86 -16.13 10.21
N SER A 279 15.06 -15.07 9.93
CA SER A 279 13.61 -15.05 10.18
C SER A 279 12.88 -16.18 9.45
N LYS A 280 13.40 -16.66 8.29
CA LYS A 280 12.83 -17.78 7.53
C LYS A 280 12.78 -19.10 8.31
N PHE A 281 13.58 -19.22 9.35
CA PHE A 281 13.63 -20.42 10.21
C PHE A 281 12.77 -20.28 11.46
N MET A 282 12.15 -19.10 11.69
CA MET A 282 11.29 -18.80 12.82
C MET A 282 9.84 -19.00 12.42
N LEU A 283 9.21 -20.05 12.94
CA LEU A 283 7.79 -20.32 12.71
C LEU A 283 6.94 -19.49 13.67
N SER A 284 5.94 -18.80 13.14
CA SER A 284 4.95 -18.08 13.93
C SER A 284 3.87 -19.04 14.38
N SER A 285 3.65 -19.16 15.69
CA SER A 285 2.54 -19.89 16.29
C SER A 285 1.72 -18.99 17.20
N GLU A 286 0.46 -19.33 17.39
CA GLU A 286 -0.39 -18.63 18.33
C GLU A 286 0.18 -18.72 19.74
N CYS A 287 0.14 -17.62 20.49
CA CYS A 287 0.67 -17.60 21.85
C CYS A 287 -0.11 -18.57 22.75
N PRO A 288 0.54 -19.59 23.34
CA PRO A 288 -0.15 -20.60 24.15
C PRO A 288 -0.74 -20.05 25.46
N LEU A 289 -0.30 -18.85 25.90
CA LEU A 289 -0.80 -18.25 27.13
C LEU A 289 -2.04 -17.38 26.91
N CYS A 290 -2.06 -16.56 25.87
CA CYS A 290 -3.18 -15.64 25.62
C CYS A 290 -4.06 -16.05 24.44
N HIS A 291 -3.75 -17.14 23.75
CA HIS A 291 -4.51 -17.64 22.60
C HIS A 291 -4.85 -16.52 21.60
N GLY A 292 -3.83 -15.80 21.15
CA GLY A 292 -3.96 -14.70 20.20
C GLY A 292 -4.56 -13.40 20.77
N LYS A 293 -5.10 -13.40 21.99
CA LYS A 293 -5.81 -12.25 22.59
C LYS A 293 -4.89 -11.09 23.04
N ARG A 294 -3.58 -11.26 23.05
CA ARG A 294 -2.54 -10.24 23.27
C ARG A 294 -2.47 -9.68 24.70
N LEU A 295 -3.47 -9.87 25.53
CA LEU A 295 -3.62 -9.30 26.86
C LEU A 295 -3.32 -10.31 27.98
N ARG A 296 -3.10 -9.81 29.19
CA ARG A 296 -3.01 -10.61 30.41
C ARG A 296 -4.34 -11.26 30.76
N LYS A 297 -4.29 -12.37 31.48
CA LYS A 297 -5.46 -13.12 31.91
C LYS A 297 -6.40 -12.28 32.79
N GLU A 298 -5.88 -11.44 33.64
CA GLU A 298 -6.61 -10.54 34.53
C GLU A 298 -7.49 -9.55 33.76
N SER A 299 -6.98 -9.01 32.64
CA SER A 299 -7.75 -8.12 31.77
C SER A 299 -8.79 -8.86 30.94
N LEU A 300 -8.48 -10.10 30.53
CA LEU A 300 -9.40 -10.94 29.74
C LEU A 300 -10.52 -11.55 30.60
N SER A 301 -10.35 -11.62 31.92
CA SER A 301 -11.39 -12.12 32.83
C SER A 301 -12.53 -11.13 33.02
N ILE A 302 -12.34 -9.85 32.78
CA ILE A 302 -13.34 -8.81 32.90
C ILE A 302 -14.23 -8.81 31.66
N LYS A 303 -15.53 -8.82 31.86
CA LYS A 303 -16.53 -8.92 30.79
C LYS A 303 -17.39 -7.67 30.71
N PHE A 304 -17.87 -7.36 29.53
CA PHE A 304 -18.94 -6.41 29.30
C PHE A 304 -19.85 -6.99 28.23
N ASN A 305 -21.14 -7.07 28.53
CA ASN A 305 -22.12 -7.80 27.71
C ASN A 305 -21.68 -9.26 27.42
N GLU A 306 -21.15 -9.94 28.45
CA GLU A 306 -20.59 -11.32 28.40
C GLU A 306 -19.32 -11.52 27.56
N LEU A 307 -18.85 -10.49 26.90
CA LEU A 307 -17.65 -10.52 26.03
C LEU A 307 -16.44 -9.91 26.74
N ASP A 308 -15.25 -10.46 26.51
CA ASP A 308 -14.03 -9.74 26.87
C ASP A 308 -13.70 -8.65 25.84
N ILE A 309 -12.77 -7.76 26.16
CA ILE A 309 -12.44 -6.60 25.32
C ILE A 309 -11.95 -6.99 23.94
N THR A 310 -11.27 -8.13 23.77
CA THR A 310 -10.77 -8.60 22.49
C THR A 310 -11.89 -9.17 21.63
N GLU A 311 -12.79 -9.93 22.25
CA GLU A 311 -14.00 -10.46 21.59
C GLU A 311 -14.87 -9.31 21.08
N LEU A 312 -15.10 -8.29 21.93
CA LEU A 312 -15.85 -7.10 21.52
C LEU A 312 -15.14 -6.31 20.41
N SER A 313 -13.80 -6.18 20.46
CA SER A 313 -13.02 -5.48 19.44
C SER A 313 -12.98 -6.18 18.07
N ARG A 314 -13.28 -7.48 18.03
CA ARG A 314 -13.39 -8.28 16.80
C ARG A 314 -14.71 -8.14 16.07
N LEU A 315 -15.73 -7.69 16.78
CA LEU A 315 -17.03 -7.44 16.16
C LEU A 315 -16.91 -6.35 15.08
N SER A 316 -17.76 -6.43 14.07
CA SER A 316 -17.89 -5.38 13.07
C SER A 316 -18.40 -4.09 13.70
N LEU A 317 -18.08 -2.92 13.09
CA LEU A 317 -18.58 -1.64 13.58
C LEU A 317 -20.12 -1.59 13.58
N ASN A 318 -20.78 -2.30 12.64
CA ASN A 318 -22.24 -2.46 12.63
C ASN A 318 -22.73 -3.16 13.91
N GLN A 319 -22.14 -4.30 14.27
CA GLN A 319 -22.51 -5.04 15.47
C GLN A 319 -22.22 -4.25 16.75
N LEU A 320 -21.08 -3.52 16.78
CA LEU A 320 -20.77 -2.62 17.88
C LEU A 320 -21.81 -1.50 18.01
N PHE A 321 -22.23 -0.91 16.90
CA PHE A 321 -23.27 0.12 16.90
C PHE A 321 -24.59 -0.39 17.48
N GLU A 322 -25.03 -1.59 17.08
CA GLU A 322 -26.24 -2.23 17.62
C GLU A 322 -26.15 -2.46 19.15
N ILE A 323 -24.99 -2.94 19.62
CA ILE A 323 -24.75 -3.15 21.04
C ILE A 323 -24.83 -1.83 21.80
N PHE A 324 -24.05 -0.82 21.37
CA PHE A 324 -23.90 0.45 22.10
C PHE A 324 -25.13 1.35 21.99
N SER A 325 -25.91 1.30 20.90
CA SER A 325 -27.17 2.04 20.77
C SER A 325 -28.19 1.67 21.86
N GLY A 326 -28.21 0.40 22.27
CA GLY A 326 -29.06 -0.06 23.37
C GLY A 326 -28.63 0.52 24.72
N TYR A 327 -27.33 0.73 24.97
CA TYR A 327 -26.82 1.37 26.18
C TYR A 327 -26.97 2.90 26.12
N ALA A 328 -26.70 3.52 24.99
CA ALA A 328 -26.83 4.97 24.78
C ALA A 328 -28.28 5.45 25.00
N SER A 329 -29.27 4.71 24.49
CA SER A 329 -30.70 5.00 24.69
C SER A 329 -31.22 4.70 26.09
N GLY A 330 -30.44 4.08 26.98
CA GLY A 330 -30.88 3.62 28.30
C GLY A 330 -31.74 2.36 28.28
N ALA A 331 -32.10 1.81 27.10
CA ALA A 331 -32.99 0.64 27.01
C ALA A 331 -32.39 -0.62 27.64
N ARG A 332 -31.07 -0.82 27.55
CA ARG A 332 -30.35 -1.95 28.19
C ARG A 332 -30.02 -1.73 29.65
N LEU A 333 -29.91 -0.48 30.10
CA LEU A 333 -29.64 -0.14 31.50
C LEU A 333 -30.76 -0.60 32.47
N ILE A 334 -32.00 -0.66 31.99
CA ILE A 334 -33.14 -1.13 32.78
C ILE A 334 -32.97 -2.59 33.23
N LYS A 335 -32.22 -3.41 32.44
CA LYS A 335 -31.88 -4.80 32.82
C LYS A 335 -30.62 -4.90 33.69
N ALA A 336 -29.67 -3.96 33.53
CA ALA A 336 -28.39 -3.91 34.25
C ALA A 336 -28.52 -3.24 35.64
N ASN A 337 -29.63 -2.59 35.99
CA ASN A 337 -29.96 -2.06 37.32
C ASN A 337 -30.08 -3.12 38.43
N ALA A 338 -29.65 -4.35 38.13
CA ALA A 338 -29.55 -5.42 39.12
C ALA A 338 -28.34 -5.28 40.05
N ASP A 339 -27.33 -4.47 39.69
CA ASP A 339 -26.17 -4.18 40.55
C ASP A 339 -26.50 -2.98 41.47
N LYS A 340 -27.26 -3.28 42.54
CA LYS A 340 -27.67 -2.28 43.54
C LYS A 340 -26.47 -1.64 44.23
N ASP A 341 -25.32 -2.31 44.22
CA ASP A 341 -24.11 -1.90 44.93
C ASP A 341 -23.27 -0.90 44.14
N HIS A 342 -23.44 -0.82 42.78
CA HIS A 342 -22.67 0.02 41.90
C HIS A 342 -23.50 0.74 40.82
N PRO A 343 -24.43 1.65 41.21
CA PRO A 343 -25.29 2.38 40.26
C PRO A 343 -24.50 3.30 39.31
N GLU A 344 -23.29 3.72 39.68
CA GLU A 344 -22.41 4.54 38.87
C GLU A 344 -21.95 3.85 37.57
N LYS A 345 -21.84 2.52 37.54
CA LYS A 345 -21.46 1.75 36.34
C LYS A 345 -22.44 1.98 35.21
N ALA A 346 -23.73 2.02 35.50
CA ALA A 346 -24.77 2.26 34.51
C ALA A 346 -24.62 3.64 33.83
N VAL A 347 -24.37 4.68 34.62
CA VAL A 347 -24.19 6.05 34.13
C VAL A 347 -22.93 6.16 33.28
N VAL A 348 -21.83 5.54 33.72
CA VAL A 348 -20.57 5.52 32.96
C VAL A 348 -20.74 4.75 31.65
N ALA A 349 -21.38 3.58 31.68
CA ALA A 349 -21.63 2.80 30.46
C ALA A 349 -22.48 3.57 29.46
N GLN A 350 -23.52 4.28 29.90
CA GLN A 350 -24.36 5.10 29.05
C GLN A 350 -23.56 6.22 28.40
N ARG A 351 -22.80 6.99 29.19
CA ARG A 351 -21.98 8.10 28.65
C ARG A 351 -20.96 7.66 27.62
N ILE A 352 -20.26 6.57 27.89
CA ILE A 352 -19.28 6.03 26.95
C ILE A 352 -20.01 5.49 25.70
N ALA A 353 -21.17 4.83 25.86
CA ALA A 353 -21.95 4.34 24.74
C ALA A 353 -22.48 5.49 23.84
N GLU A 354 -22.90 6.62 24.42
CA GLU A 354 -23.32 7.82 23.67
C GLU A 354 -22.16 8.34 22.79
N ASP A 355 -20.93 8.46 23.33
CA ASP A 355 -19.78 8.91 22.56
C ASP A 355 -19.35 7.86 21.50
N MET A 356 -19.38 6.58 21.86
CA MET A 356 -19.07 5.49 20.91
C MET A 356 -20.08 5.44 19.76
N THR A 357 -21.37 5.47 20.03
CA THR A 357 -22.42 5.43 19.01
C THR A 357 -22.29 6.58 18.03
N SER A 358 -22.09 7.77 18.54
CA SER A 358 -21.91 8.96 17.71
C SER A 358 -20.67 8.89 16.78
N ARG A 359 -19.57 8.23 17.24
CA ARG A 359 -18.37 8.00 16.39
C ARG A 359 -18.62 6.87 15.40
N LEU A 360 -19.26 5.81 15.82
CA LEU A 360 -19.60 4.68 14.95
C LEU A 360 -20.54 5.12 13.83
N GLU A 361 -21.55 5.95 14.11
CA GLU A 361 -22.50 6.47 13.11
C GLU A 361 -21.80 7.13 11.92
N VAL A 362 -20.82 8.00 12.17
CA VAL A 362 -20.06 8.65 11.08
C VAL A 362 -19.27 7.61 10.26
N MET A 363 -18.73 6.58 10.89
CA MET A 363 -18.01 5.53 10.16
C MET A 363 -18.96 4.64 9.36
N LEU A 364 -20.15 4.37 9.88
CA LEU A 364 -21.20 3.64 9.16
C LEU A 364 -21.70 4.45 7.95
N ASP A 365 -21.92 5.74 8.13
CA ASP A 365 -22.29 6.67 7.05
C ASP A 365 -21.26 6.66 5.91
N LEU A 366 -19.98 6.44 6.21
CA LEU A 366 -18.88 6.33 5.24
C LEU A 366 -18.69 4.90 4.67
N GLY A 367 -19.59 3.97 4.97
CA GLY A 367 -19.55 2.61 4.46
C GLY A 367 -18.44 1.74 5.07
N LEU A 368 -17.95 2.05 6.30
CA LEU A 368 -16.90 1.31 6.99
C LEU A 368 -17.45 0.29 8.01
N GLY A 369 -18.74 0.03 8.02
CA GLY A 369 -19.42 -0.78 9.01
C GLY A 369 -18.94 -2.22 9.13
N TYR A 370 -18.32 -2.77 8.11
CA TYR A 370 -17.75 -4.11 8.07
C TYR A 370 -16.37 -4.23 8.74
N LEU A 371 -15.69 -3.13 9.02
CA LEU A 371 -14.40 -3.14 9.71
C LEU A 371 -14.57 -3.53 11.17
N SER A 372 -13.53 -4.10 11.77
CA SER A 372 -13.42 -4.32 13.21
C SER A 372 -12.39 -3.40 13.84
N LEU A 373 -12.51 -3.10 15.14
CA LEU A 373 -11.55 -2.24 15.85
C LEU A 373 -10.15 -2.85 15.94
N GLU A 374 -10.05 -4.18 15.95
CA GLU A 374 -8.77 -4.91 16.01
C GLU A 374 -8.03 -4.89 14.66
N ARG A 375 -8.71 -4.62 13.55
CA ARG A 375 -8.08 -4.67 12.22
C ARG A 375 -6.90 -3.72 12.11
N ASN A 376 -5.73 -4.24 11.74
CA ASN A 376 -4.50 -3.48 11.65
C ASN A 376 -4.51 -2.52 10.45
N THR A 377 -4.02 -1.29 10.64
CA THR A 377 -4.01 -0.27 9.59
C THR A 377 -3.23 -0.63 8.32
N PRO A 378 -2.11 -1.41 8.37
CA PRO A 378 -1.43 -1.85 7.14
C PRO A 378 -2.28 -2.77 6.25
N THR A 379 -3.31 -3.41 6.80
CA THR A 379 -4.22 -4.29 6.05
C THR A 379 -5.38 -3.55 5.39
N LEU A 380 -5.53 -2.27 5.68
CA LEU A 380 -6.55 -1.41 5.07
C LEU A 380 -6.11 -0.97 3.67
N SER A 381 -7.06 -0.88 2.75
CA SER A 381 -6.84 -0.20 1.48
C SER A 381 -6.58 1.29 1.71
N PRO A 382 -5.90 1.99 0.77
CA PRO A 382 -5.71 3.44 0.88
C PRO A 382 -7.01 4.22 1.07
N GLY A 383 -8.07 3.84 0.34
CA GLY A 383 -9.39 4.45 0.45
C GLY A 383 -10.08 4.18 1.80
N GLU A 384 -9.97 2.96 2.36
CA GLU A 384 -10.47 2.65 3.71
C GLU A 384 -9.79 3.52 4.78
N LEU A 385 -8.46 3.63 4.71
CA LEU A 385 -7.69 4.44 5.65
C LEU A 385 -8.03 5.93 5.54
N GLN A 386 -8.20 6.43 4.34
CA GLN A 386 -8.57 7.83 4.09
C GLN A 386 -9.98 8.14 4.63
N ARG A 387 -10.97 7.28 4.35
CA ARG A 387 -12.33 7.42 4.91
C ARG A 387 -12.34 7.35 6.44
N LEU A 388 -11.52 6.47 7.01
CA LEU A 388 -11.37 6.36 8.46
C LEU A 388 -10.83 7.67 9.07
N ARG A 389 -9.82 8.28 8.44
CA ARG A 389 -9.29 9.60 8.82
C ARG A 389 -10.34 10.70 8.63
N LEU A 390 -11.08 10.67 7.53
CA LEU A 390 -12.18 11.61 7.27
C LEU A 390 -13.25 11.53 8.38
N ALA A 391 -13.64 10.31 8.79
CA ALA A 391 -14.58 10.10 9.90
C ALA A 391 -14.11 10.78 11.20
N THR A 392 -12.81 10.71 11.49
CA THR A 392 -12.25 11.37 12.69
C THR A 392 -12.29 12.90 12.58
N GLN A 393 -12.12 13.46 11.38
CA GLN A 393 -12.15 14.91 11.16
C GLN A 393 -13.57 15.50 11.23
N ILE A 394 -14.57 14.79 10.69
CA ILE A 394 -15.99 15.22 10.79
C ILE A 394 -16.38 15.48 12.25
N ARG A 395 -15.83 14.72 13.18
CA ARG A 395 -16.12 14.87 14.62
C ARG A 395 -15.21 15.86 15.35
N SER A 396 -14.17 16.34 14.75
CA SER A 396 -13.25 17.29 15.41
C SER A 396 -13.93 18.62 15.76
N ASN A 397 -15.13 18.87 15.18
CA ASN A 397 -15.89 20.12 15.29
C ASN A 397 -15.04 21.34 14.96
N LEU A 398 -14.02 21.19 14.13
CA LEU A 398 -13.24 22.30 13.62
C LEU A 398 -14.09 23.08 12.60
N PHE A 399 -14.00 24.38 12.68
CA PHE A 399 -14.66 25.31 11.75
C PHE A 399 -13.67 26.37 11.27
N GLY A 400 -13.92 26.95 10.12
CA GLY A 400 -13.07 27.97 9.52
C GLY A 400 -11.69 27.45 9.07
N VAL A 401 -11.56 26.14 8.81
CA VAL A 401 -10.34 25.53 8.28
C VAL A 401 -10.54 25.08 6.82
N VAL A 402 -9.43 24.90 6.12
CA VAL A 402 -9.41 24.27 4.79
C VAL A 402 -9.04 22.79 4.92
N TYR A 403 -9.91 21.90 4.48
CA TYR A 403 -9.55 20.49 4.29
C TYR A 403 -9.07 20.28 2.87
N VAL A 404 -7.83 19.85 2.71
CA VAL A 404 -7.25 19.49 1.40
C VAL A 404 -7.26 17.97 1.28
N LEU A 405 -8.03 17.46 0.32
CA LEU A 405 -8.31 16.04 0.11
C LEU A 405 -7.71 15.58 -1.22
N ASP A 406 -7.00 14.45 -1.18
CA ASP A 406 -6.37 13.85 -2.36
C ASP A 406 -7.17 12.60 -2.79
N GLU A 407 -7.90 12.73 -3.88
CA GLU A 407 -8.71 11.66 -4.50
C GLU A 407 -9.54 10.85 -3.47
N PRO A 408 -10.43 11.50 -2.69
CA PRO A 408 -11.16 10.80 -1.63
C PRO A 408 -12.13 9.72 -2.14
N SER A 409 -12.50 9.75 -3.43
CA SER A 409 -13.33 8.72 -4.08
C SER A 409 -12.55 7.52 -4.63
N ALA A 410 -11.21 7.56 -4.59
CA ALA A 410 -10.38 6.54 -5.20
C ALA A 410 -10.69 5.11 -4.69
N GLY A 411 -10.91 4.17 -5.61
CA GLY A 411 -11.24 2.78 -5.29
C GLY A 411 -12.63 2.60 -4.66
N LEU A 412 -13.53 3.58 -4.77
CA LEU A 412 -14.91 3.46 -4.30
C LEU A 412 -15.83 2.94 -5.40
N HIS A 413 -16.73 2.06 -5.00
CA HIS A 413 -17.89 1.73 -5.82
C HIS A 413 -18.85 2.96 -5.89
N PRO A 414 -19.54 3.23 -7.00
CA PRO A 414 -20.46 4.36 -7.11
C PRO A 414 -21.49 4.47 -5.98
N ALA A 415 -21.95 3.33 -5.45
CA ALA A 415 -22.83 3.32 -4.27
C ALA A 415 -22.15 3.91 -3.01
N ASP A 416 -20.84 3.70 -2.84
CA ASP A 416 -20.08 4.22 -1.71
C ASP A 416 -19.73 5.71 -1.90
N THR A 417 -19.58 6.17 -3.15
CA THR A 417 -19.33 7.59 -3.48
C THR A 417 -20.45 8.52 -2.97
N GLN A 418 -21.70 8.08 -2.99
CA GLN A 418 -22.81 8.85 -2.43
C GLN A 418 -22.68 9.10 -0.91
N ALA A 419 -22.15 8.13 -0.20
CA ALA A 419 -21.88 8.26 1.23
C ALA A 419 -20.75 9.27 1.50
N LEU A 420 -19.71 9.25 0.68
CA LEU A 420 -18.62 10.21 0.73
C LEU A 420 -19.14 11.64 0.49
N LEU A 421 -19.95 11.86 -0.54
CA LEU A 421 -20.51 13.19 -0.84
C LEU A 421 -21.32 13.77 0.32
N ARG A 422 -22.17 12.95 0.97
CA ARG A 422 -22.88 13.37 2.19
C ARG A 422 -21.95 13.77 3.33
N ALA A 423 -20.82 13.07 3.48
CA ALA A 423 -19.82 13.38 4.50
C ALA A 423 -19.08 14.71 4.20
N LEU A 424 -18.77 14.98 2.93
CA LEU A 424 -18.19 16.26 2.49
C LEU A 424 -19.17 17.40 2.73
N ASP A 425 -20.46 17.20 2.43
CA ASP A 425 -21.49 18.20 2.72
C ASP A 425 -21.62 18.49 4.23
N LYS A 426 -21.52 17.49 5.10
CA LYS A 426 -21.49 17.68 6.56
C LYS A 426 -20.30 18.54 6.99
N LEU A 427 -19.10 18.30 6.45
CA LEU A 427 -17.91 19.11 6.75
C LEU A 427 -18.06 20.55 6.26
N LYS A 428 -18.60 20.75 5.06
CA LYS A 428 -18.93 22.08 4.51
C LYS A 428 -19.92 22.80 5.41
N ALA A 429 -21.02 22.15 5.78
CA ALA A 429 -22.07 22.71 6.63
C ALA A 429 -21.56 23.15 8.02
N SER A 430 -20.45 22.58 8.49
CA SER A 430 -19.76 22.99 9.72
C SER A 430 -18.91 24.27 9.55
N GLY A 431 -18.99 24.97 8.40
CA GLY A 431 -18.26 26.22 8.15
C GLY A 431 -16.81 26.01 7.72
N ASN A 432 -16.52 24.96 6.96
CA ASN A 432 -15.20 24.65 6.44
C ASN A 432 -15.14 24.75 4.92
N SER A 433 -13.96 25.08 4.41
CA SER A 433 -13.65 25.03 2.98
C SER A 433 -13.07 23.65 2.63
N LEU A 434 -13.51 23.07 1.51
CA LEU A 434 -13.04 21.76 1.07
C LEU A 434 -12.33 21.92 -0.28
N PHE A 435 -11.03 21.66 -0.32
CA PHE A 435 -10.21 21.66 -1.53
C PHE A 435 -9.92 20.22 -1.91
N VAL A 436 -10.57 19.72 -2.95
CA VAL A 436 -10.58 18.32 -3.34
C VAL A 436 -9.88 18.15 -4.67
N VAL A 437 -8.79 17.39 -4.73
CA VAL A 437 -8.20 16.96 -5.99
C VAL A 437 -8.93 15.71 -6.43
N GLU A 438 -9.58 15.74 -7.60
CA GLU A 438 -10.46 14.66 -8.02
C GLU A 438 -10.53 14.44 -9.54
N HIS A 439 -10.87 13.20 -9.91
CA HIS A 439 -11.09 12.74 -11.27
C HIS A 439 -12.46 12.10 -11.47
N GLU A 440 -13.14 11.70 -10.37
CA GLU A 440 -14.45 11.06 -10.42
C GLU A 440 -15.52 12.08 -10.83
N ILE A 441 -16.26 11.76 -11.89
CA ILE A 441 -17.22 12.67 -12.53
C ILE A 441 -18.36 13.08 -11.58
N ASP A 442 -18.84 12.15 -10.75
CA ASP A 442 -19.94 12.44 -9.81
C ASP A 442 -19.49 13.42 -8.71
N VAL A 443 -18.23 13.33 -8.26
CA VAL A 443 -17.67 14.29 -7.30
C VAL A 443 -17.45 15.66 -7.94
N ILE A 444 -16.96 15.69 -9.19
CA ILE A 444 -16.76 16.95 -9.92
C ILE A 444 -18.11 17.65 -10.17
N ARG A 445 -19.16 16.90 -10.51
CA ARG A 445 -20.52 17.44 -10.69
C ARG A 445 -21.15 17.98 -9.40
N HIS A 446 -20.75 17.42 -8.25
CA HIS A 446 -21.23 17.83 -6.93
C HIS A 446 -20.54 19.08 -6.39
N ALA A 447 -19.43 19.52 -7.00
CA ALA A 447 -18.66 20.66 -6.57
C ALA A 447 -19.48 21.97 -6.66
N ASP A 448 -19.26 22.89 -5.71
CA ASP A 448 -19.77 24.28 -5.81
C ASP A 448 -18.86 25.10 -6.74
N TRP A 449 -17.58 24.74 -6.85
CA TRP A 449 -16.59 25.44 -7.66
C TRP A 449 -15.59 24.47 -8.27
N ILE A 450 -15.19 24.69 -9.51
CA ILE A 450 -14.19 23.88 -10.22
C ILE A 450 -13.00 24.73 -10.57
N VAL A 451 -11.80 24.17 -10.36
CA VAL A 451 -10.52 24.68 -10.85
C VAL A 451 -9.96 23.62 -11.81
N ASP A 452 -10.04 23.87 -13.11
CA ASP A 452 -9.55 22.96 -14.15
C ASP A 452 -8.13 23.35 -14.54
N VAL A 453 -7.18 22.43 -14.39
CA VAL A 453 -5.74 22.61 -14.60
C VAL A 453 -5.30 21.83 -15.83
N GLY A 454 -4.65 22.50 -16.79
CA GLY A 454 -4.26 21.88 -18.06
C GLY A 454 -3.39 22.76 -18.92
N PRO A 455 -3.50 22.65 -20.28
CA PRO A 455 -4.34 21.70 -21.04
C PRO A 455 -3.77 20.28 -21.13
N GLY A 456 -2.44 20.12 -20.90
CA GLY A 456 -1.72 18.86 -20.95
C GLY A 456 -1.11 18.48 -19.62
N ALA A 457 -0.14 17.55 -19.66
CA ALA A 457 0.62 17.07 -18.53
C ALA A 457 2.06 17.63 -18.55
N GLY A 458 2.74 17.65 -17.40
CA GLY A 458 4.14 18.08 -17.29
C GLY A 458 4.36 19.51 -17.80
N GLU A 459 5.31 19.70 -18.72
CA GLU A 459 5.66 21.00 -19.27
C GLU A 459 4.53 21.65 -20.09
N ASN A 460 3.62 20.85 -20.64
CA ASN A 460 2.46 21.28 -21.39
C ASN A 460 1.23 21.55 -20.50
N GLY A 461 1.38 21.39 -19.19
CA GLY A 461 0.37 21.67 -18.17
C GLY A 461 0.65 22.95 -17.39
N GLY A 462 0.09 23.03 -16.20
CA GLY A 462 0.38 24.08 -15.22
C GLY A 462 -0.35 25.40 -15.44
N HIS A 463 -1.32 25.43 -16.35
CA HIS A 463 -2.18 26.60 -16.55
C HIS A 463 -3.56 26.37 -15.95
N ILE A 464 -4.20 27.44 -15.46
CA ILE A 464 -5.61 27.40 -15.10
C ILE A 464 -6.44 27.62 -16.37
N LEU A 465 -7.16 26.58 -16.78
CA LEU A 465 -8.07 26.65 -17.92
C LEU A 465 -9.40 27.29 -17.54
N TYR A 466 -9.84 26.97 -16.30
CA TYR A 466 -11.10 27.49 -15.78
C TYR A 466 -11.05 27.57 -14.25
N SER A 467 -11.68 28.60 -13.69
CA SER A 467 -11.97 28.72 -12.26
C SER A 467 -13.36 29.35 -12.12
N GLY A 468 -14.36 28.58 -11.67
CA GLY A 468 -15.74 29.03 -11.63
C GLY A 468 -16.73 27.92 -11.26
N VAL A 469 -18.04 28.29 -11.30
CA VAL A 469 -19.13 27.32 -11.08
C VAL A 469 -19.13 26.23 -12.17
N PRO A 470 -19.57 25.00 -11.88
CA PRO A 470 -19.45 23.85 -12.81
C PRO A 470 -20.02 24.12 -14.20
N GLU A 471 -21.12 24.82 -14.31
CA GLU A 471 -21.82 25.09 -15.58
C GLU A 471 -20.97 25.89 -16.57
N GLY A 472 -20.12 26.81 -16.09
CA GLY A 472 -19.24 27.63 -16.92
C GLY A 472 -18.15 26.86 -17.63
N LEU A 473 -17.75 25.69 -17.11
CA LEU A 473 -16.75 24.83 -17.72
C LEU A 473 -17.17 24.38 -19.14
N LYS A 474 -18.47 24.27 -19.40
CA LYS A 474 -19.01 23.85 -20.69
C LYS A 474 -18.48 24.68 -21.88
N ASN A 475 -18.12 25.93 -21.64
CA ASN A 475 -17.70 26.88 -22.67
C ASN A 475 -16.15 26.82 -22.93
N ILE A 476 -15.40 26.07 -22.16
CA ILE A 476 -13.93 26.04 -22.22
C ILE A 476 -13.46 24.96 -23.19
N GLN A 477 -13.09 25.32 -24.40
CA GLN A 477 -12.67 24.37 -25.45
C GLN A 477 -11.42 23.57 -25.10
N ALA A 478 -10.48 24.15 -24.36
CA ALA A 478 -9.24 23.50 -23.95
C ALA A 478 -9.39 22.48 -22.83
N SER A 479 -10.56 22.46 -22.14
CA SER A 479 -10.83 21.53 -21.06
C SER A 479 -11.19 20.15 -21.60
N LYS A 480 -10.40 19.13 -21.23
CA LYS A 480 -10.76 17.73 -21.51
C LYS A 480 -11.82 17.22 -20.52
N THR A 481 -11.84 17.72 -19.31
CA THR A 481 -12.80 17.35 -18.27
C THR A 481 -14.25 17.66 -18.69
N LYS A 482 -14.47 18.79 -19.40
CA LYS A 482 -15.83 19.15 -19.86
C LYS A 482 -16.48 18.08 -20.74
N ASP A 483 -15.68 17.40 -21.57
CA ASP A 483 -16.18 16.42 -22.52
C ASP A 483 -16.79 15.20 -21.80
N TYR A 484 -16.30 14.89 -20.61
CA TYR A 484 -16.79 13.80 -19.76
C TYR A 484 -17.95 14.25 -18.86
N ILE A 485 -18.03 15.52 -18.50
CA ILE A 485 -19.14 16.06 -17.69
C ILE A 485 -20.37 16.39 -18.54
N PHE A 486 -20.16 17.02 -19.71
CA PHE A 486 -21.22 17.58 -20.56
C PHE A 486 -21.29 16.98 -21.95
N GLY A 487 -20.25 16.29 -22.38
CA GLY A 487 -20.16 15.68 -23.70
C GLY A 487 -21.07 14.45 -23.81
N LYS A 488 -21.50 14.16 -25.05
CA LYS A 488 -22.04 12.84 -25.37
C LYS A 488 -20.84 11.89 -25.48
N GLN A 489 -20.69 11.02 -24.52
CA GLN A 489 -19.67 9.99 -24.59
C GLN A 489 -19.87 9.11 -25.82
N GLN A 490 -18.80 8.82 -26.58
CA GLN A 490 -18.92 7.98 -27.77
C GLN A 490 -19.43 6.59 -27.38
N LYS A 491 -20.46 6.09 -28.08
CA LYS A 491 -20.96 4.72 -27.89
C LYS A 491 -19.86 3.75 -28.28
N ILE A 492 -19.34 3.05 -27.31
CA ILE A 492 -18.43 1.94 -27.56
C ILE A 492 -19.28 0.69 -27.85
N ASN A 493 -19.57 0.46 -29.12
CA ASN A 493 -20.24 -0.78 -29.56
C ASN A 493 -19.21 -1.90 -29.62
N LYS A 494 -18.72 -2.36 -28.48
CA LYS A 494 -17.85 -3.52 -28.39
C LYS A 494 -18.71 -4.77 -28.22
N THR A 495 -18.63 -5.69 -29.17
CA THR A 495 -19.19 -7.04 -28.98
C THR A 495 -18.28 -7.82 -28.06
N PRO A 496 -18.78 -8.33 -26.91
CA PRO A 496 -17.98 -9.14 -26.02
C PRO A 496 -17.36 -10.34 -26.72
N ARG A 497 -16.09 -10.63 -26.46
CA ARG A 497 -15.39 -11.80 -26.99
C ARG A 497 -15.92 -13.07 -26.35
N THR A 498 -15.96 -14.16 -27.12
CA THR A 498 -16.30 -15.48 -26.59
C THR A 498 -15.12 -16.07 -25.84
N PRO A 499 -15.30 -16.55 -24.60
CA PRO A 499 -14.26 -17.26 -23.86
C PRO A 499 -13.72 -18.48 -24.57
N LYS A 500 -12.42 -18.69 -24.58
CA LYS A 500 -11.77 -19.89 -25.16
C LYS A 500 -11.91 -21.12 -24.25
N SER A 501 -11.78 -20.89 -22.92
CA SER A 501 -11.86 -21.90 -21.87
C SER A 501 -12.16 -21.22 -20.54
N TRP A 502 -12.26 -22.00 -19.46
CA TRP A 502 -12.61 -21.51 -18.13
C TRP A 502 -11.65 -22.03 -17.09
N LEU A 503 -11.08 -21.12 -16.29
CA LEU A 503 -10.36 -21.45 -15.07
C LEU A 503 -11.37 -21.61 -13.93
N LYS A 504 -11.47 -22.82 -13.37
CA LYS A 504 -12.42 -23.13 -12.29
C LYS A 504 -11.71 -23.23 -10.96
N LEU A 505 -12.18 -22.49 -9.99
CA LEU A 505 -11.73 -22.51 -8.58
C LEU A 505 -12.86 -23.07 -7.71
N GLU A 506 -12.53 -23.96 -6.80
CA GLU A 506 -13.45 -24.58 -5.84
C GLU A 506 -12.89 -24.52 -4.42
N ASP A 507 -13.78 -24.62 -3.44
CA ASP A 507 -13.47 -24.60 -2.00
C ASP A 507 -12.69 -23.33 -1.57
N VAL A 508 -12.92 -22.20 -2.28
CA VAL A 508 -12.19 -20.94 -1.98
C VAL A 508 -12.60 -20.41 -0.61
N THR A 509 -11.64 -20.43 0.32
CA THR A 509 -11.84 -19.98 1.70
C THR A 509 -10.73 -19.03 2.10
N ARG A 510 -11.05 -17.74 2.24
CA ARG A 510 -10.12 -16.68 2.65
C ARG A 510 -10.88 -15.46 3.15
N ASN A 511 -10.55 -14.93 4.32
CA ASN A 511 -11.26 -13.80 4.93
C ASN A 511 -12.78 -14.05 4.98
N ASN A 512 -13.57 -13.25 4.25
CA ASN A 512 -15.03 -13.41 4.13
C ASN A 512 -15.49 -14.38 3.03
N LEU A 513 -14.56 -14.94 2.24
CA LEU A 513 -14.87 -16.00 1.29
C LEU A 513 -14.98 -17.33 2.04
N ASN A 514 -16.07 -18.06 1.84
CA ASN A 514 -16.31 -19.32 2.52
C ASN A 514 -16.81 -20.36 1.53
N GLN A 515 -15.96 -21.35 1.18
CA GLN A 515 -16.22 -22.43 0.23
C GLN A 515 -16.80 -21.92 -1.11
N LEU A 516 -16.25 -20.82 -1.61
CA LEU A 516 -16.70 -20.17 -2.82
C LEU A 516 -16.28 -20.97 -4.06
N GLU A 517 -17.22 -21.17 -5.00
CA GLU A 517 -16.96 -21.66 -6.35
C GLU A 517 -17.02 -20.49 -7.33
N VAL A 518 -16.01 -20.39 -8.20
CA VAL A 518 -15.97 -19.34 -9.23
C VAL A 518 -15.25 -19.80 -10.49
N SER A 519 -15.73 -19.34 -11.64
CA SER A 519 -15.14 -19.62 -12.93
C SER A 519 -14.72 -18.33 -13.62
N PHE A 520 -13.43 -18.24 -13.98
CA PHE A 520 -12.89 -17.11 -14.75
C PHE A 520 -12.75 -17.51 -16.23
N PRO A 521 -13.33 -16.74 -17.16
CA PRO A 521 -13.16 -17.01 -18.59
C PRO A 521 -11.73 -16.66 -19.04
N LEU A 522 -11.13 -17.50 -19.88
CA LEU A 522 -9.79 -17.32 -20.42
C LEU A 522 -9.77 -16.77 -21.83
N GLY A 523 -8.76 -15.97 -22.15
CA GLY A 523 -8.59 -15.31 -23.46
C GLY A 523 -9.47 -14.09 -23.67
N VAL A 524 -10.01 -13.51 -22.59
CA VAL A 524 -10.90 -12.35 -22.59
C VAL A 524 -10.53 -11.36 -21.48
N PHE A 525 -11.18 -10.20 -21.48
CA PHE A 525 -11.08 -9.17 -20.45
C PHE A 525 -12.23 -9.32 -19.45
N THR A 526 -11.90 -9.64 -18.21
CA THR A 526 -12.86 -9.83 -17.12
C THR A 526 -12.73 -8.75 -16.06
N SER A 527 -13.81 -8.07 -15.71
CA SER A 527 -13.90 -7.19 -14.54
C SER A 527 -14.54 -7.90 -13.37
N VAL A 528 -13.89 -7.82 -12.21
CA VAL A 528 -14.41 -8.26 -10.92
C VAL A 528 -14.82 -7.03 -10.12
N THR A 529 -16.11 -6.91 -9.81
CA THR A 529 -16.73 -5.74 -9.18
C THR A 529 -17.51 -6.09 -7.92
N GLY A 530 -18.11 -5.09 -7.28
CA GLY A 530 -18.90 -5.18 -6.06
C GLY A 530 -18.51 -4.08 -5.07
N ILE A 531 -19.31 -3.85 -4.05
CA ILE A 531 -19.06 -2.80 -3.03
C ILE A 531 -17.75 -3.01 -2.27
N SER A 532 -17.27 -1.95 -1.60
CA SER A 532 -16.05 -2.02 -0.78
C SER A 532 -16.21 -3.07 0.34
N GLY A 533 -15.17 -3.90 0.57
CA GLY A 533 -15.22 -4.95 1.59
C GLY A 533 -16.00 -6.22 1.23
N SER A 534 -16.52 -6.37 0.01
CA SER A 534 -17.26 -7.57 -0.43
C SER A 534 -16.40 -8.83 -0.63
N GLY A 535 -15.06 -8.71 -0.73
CA GLY A 535 -14.12 -9.83 -0.88
C GLY A 535 -13.37 -9.90 -2.20
N LYS A 536 -13.49 -8.89 -3.08
CA LYS A 536 -12.83 -8.83 -4.40
C LYS A 536 -11.33 -9.07 -4.36
N SER A 537 -10.61 -8.28 -3.56
CA SER A 537 -9.14 -8.40 -3.43
C SER A 537 -8.73 -9.71 -2.76
N SER A 538 -9.56 -10.28 -1.87
CA SER A 538 -9.34 -11.60 -1.29
C SER A 538 -9.40 -12.69 -2.38
N LEU A 539 -10.38 -12.63 -3.28
CA LEU A 539 -10.51 -13.59 -4.38
C LEU A 539 -9.42 -13.41 -5.44
N VAL A 540 -9.25 -12.18 -5.96
CA VAL A 540 -8.43 -11.92 -7.15
C VAL A 540 -6.96 -11.70 -6.79
N SER A 541 -6.68 -10.78 -5.84
CA SER A 541 -5.31 -10.34 -5.53
C SER A 541 -4.58 -11.29 -4.57
N GLN A 542 -5.30 -12.20 -3.88
CA GLN A 542 -4.74 -13.21 -2.98
C GLN A 542 -4.95 -14.63 -3.53
N VAL A 543 -6.16 -15.18 -3.44
CA VAL A 543 -6.41 -16.61 -3.74
C VAL A 543 -6.09 -16.99 -5.19
N LEU A 544 -6.57 -16.23 -6.17
CA LEU A 544 -6.28 -16.50 -7.60
C LEU A 544 -4.77 -16.46 -7.87
N VAL A 545 -4.07 -15.48 -7.32
CA VAL A 545 -2.60 -15.33 -7.44
C VAL A 545 -1.88 -16.51 -6.78
N GLU A 546 -2.29 -16.90 -5.57
CA GLU A 546 -1.66 -18.02 -4.83
C GLU A 546 -1.86 -19.36 -5.56
N LEU A 547 -3.09 -19.65 -6.00
CA LEU A 547 -3.41 -20.92 -6.65
C LEU A 547 -2.73 -21.07 -8.02
N VAL A 548 -2.81 -20.03 -8.87
CA VAL A 548 -2.15 -20.04 -10.18
C VAL A 548 -0.62 -20.02 -10.02
N GLY A 549 -0.09 -19.25 -9.07
CA GLY A 549 1.34 -19.25 -8.76
C GLY A 549 1.85 -20.63 -8.34
N ALA A 550 1.12 -21.31 -7.46
CA ALA A 550 1.45 -22.68 -7.03
C ALA A 550 1.45 -23.67 -8.20
N GLN A 551 0.45 -23.60 -9.09
CA GLN A 551 0.37 -24.45 -10.28
C GLN A 551 1.53 -24.19 -11.26
N LEU A 552 1.97 -22.94 -11.41
CA LEU A 552 3.12 -22.58 -12.25
C LEU A 552 4.48 -22.87 -11.59
N GLY A 553 4.50 -23.48 -10.39
CA GLY A 553 5.73 -23.74 -9.65
C GLY A 553 6.45 -22.47 -9.17
N GLN A 554 5.78 -21.33 -9.21
CA GLN A 554 6.29 -20.10 -8.65
C GLN A 554 6.20 -20.21 -7.12
N LYS A 555 7.34 -20.15 -6.44
CA LYS A 555 7.28 -19.97 -4.98
C LYS A 555 6.44 -18.73 -4.69
N PRO A 556 5.51 -18.77 -3.70
CA PRO A 556 4.79 -17.58 -3.30
C PRO A 556 5.81 -16.47 -3.17
N ALA A 557 5.62 -15.37 -3.88
CA ALA A 557 6.47 -14.22 -3.74
C ALA A 557 6.37 -13.84 -2.25
N ALA A 558 7.44 -14.11 -1.50
CA ALA A 558 7.55 -13.61 -0.15
C ALA A 558 7.27 -12.12 -0.28
N SER A 559 6.21 -11.66 0.39
CA SER A 559 5.78 -10.28 0.29
C SER A 559 7.00 -9.42 0.59
N GLU A 560 7.45 -8.63 -0.39
CA GLU A 560 8.60 -7.73 -0.26
C GLU A 560 8.24 -6.52 0.63
N GLU A 561 7.34 -6.69 1.58
CA GLU A 561 6.96 -5.70 2.58
C GLU A 561 7.98 -5.71 3.72
N GLU A 562 9.07 -4.98 3.54
CA GLU A 562 10.13 -4.84 4.55
C GLU A 562 9.71 -4.06 5.82
N ASN A 563 8.48 -3.57 5.93
CA ASN A 563 7.95 -2.91 7.13
C ASN A 563 6.92 -3.72 7.92
N ILE A 564 6.49 -4.86 7.41
CA ILE A 564 5.80 -5.85 8.21
C ILE A 564 6.91 -6.62 8.93
N ASN A 565 6.81 -6.82 10.24
CA ASN A 565 7.75 -7.61 11.01
C ASN A 565 8.12 -8.84 10.19
N GLU A 566 9.41 -9.00 9.86
CA GLU A 566 9.94 -10.10 9.03
C GLU A 566 9.48 -11.47 9.53
N LEU A 567 9.00 -11.51 10.77
CA LEU A 567 8.45 -12.67 11.47
C LEU A 567 7.00 -12.99 11.09
N GLU A 568 6.20 -12.01 10.65
CA GLU A 568 4.78 -12.21 10.30
C GLU A 568 4.59 -12.87 8.92
N GLN A 569 5.65 -12.97 8.11
CA GLN A 569 5.63 -13.55 6.76
C GLN A 569 5.71 -15.09 6.75
N ASN A 570 5.97 -15.75 7.87
CA ASN A 570 6.15 -17.20 7.95
C ASN A 570 4.88 -17.95 8.39
N GLU A 571 3.70 -17.46 8.04
CA GLU A 571 2.50 -18.29 8.11
C GLU A 571 2.65 -19.46 7.11
N VAL A 572 2.33 -20.66 7.55
CA VAL A 572 2.11 -21.79 6.63
C VAL A 572 0.92 -21.37 5.76
N VAL A 573 1.19 -20.97 4.52
CA VAL A 573 0.17 -20.59 3.55
C VAL A 573 -0.62 -21.87 3.26
N THR A 574 -1.73 -22.06 3.97
CA THR A 574 -2.75 -23.00 3.55
C THR A 574 -3.38 -22.42 2.29
N LEU A 575 -3.23 -23.11 1.16
CA LEU A 575 -3.88 -22.72 -0.09
C LEU A 575 -5.38 -22.63 0.18
N GLY A 576 -5.93 -21.44 0.01
CA GLY A 576 -7.34 -21.14 0.30
C GLY A 576 -8.27 -21.63 -0.80
N GLY A 577 -8.09 -22.86 -1.35
CA GLY A 577 -8.90 -23.43 -2.41
C GLY A 577 -8.12 -24.34 -3.34
N LYS A 578 -8.74 -24.79 -4.43
CA LYS A 578 -8.13 -25.65 -5.46
C LYS A 578 -8.55 -25.22 -6.88
N ILE A 579 -7.67 -25.45 -7.86
CA ILE A 579 -7.99 -25.33 -9.28
C ILE A 579 -8.50 -26.70 -9.77
N THR A 580 -9.73 -26.73 -10.30
CA THR A 580 -10.35 -27.95 -10.80
C THR A 580 -10.43 -28.03 -12.32
N GLY A 581 -10.14 -26.93 -13.03
CA GLY A 581 -10.12 -26.93 -14.49
C GLY A 581 -9.47 -25.67 -15.07
N GLY A 582 -8.95 -25.79 -16.29
CA GLY A 582 -8.43 -24.68 -17.11
C GLY A 582 -7.06 -24.13 -16.73
N GLY A 583 -6.45 -24.61 -15.64
CA GLY A 583 -5.15 -24.12 -15.18
C GLY A 583 -4.01 -24.35 -16.17
N ASP A 584 -4.02 -25.46 -16.91
CA ASP A 584 -2.99 -25.83 -17.89
C ASP A 584 -2.90 -24.87 -19.09
N ALA A 585 -3.98 -24.11 -19.35
CA ALA A 585 -4.02 -23.09 -20.38
C ALA A 585 -3.19 -21.84 -20.01
N ILE A 586 -2.85 -21.65 -18.74
CA ILE A 586 -2.06 -20.51 -18.25
C ILE A 586 -0.59 -20.94 -18.16
N LYS A 587 0.28 -20.26 -18.91
CA LYS A 587 1.73 -20.52 -18.91
C LYS A 587 2.54 -19.50 -18.08
N ARG A 588 1.96 -18.34 -17.84
CA ARG A 588 2.59 -17.25 -17.09
C ARG A 588 1.53 -16.45 -16.37
N MET A 589 1.87 -15.91 -15.20
CA MET A 589 1.03 -14.98 -14.47
C MET A 589 1.83 -13.70 -14.19
N VAL A 590 1.15 -12.56 -14.34
CA VAL A 590 1.68 -11.22 -14.05
C VAL A 590 0.69 -10.50 -13.15
N LYS A 591 1.14 -10.13 -11.95
CA LYS A 591 0.38 -9.29 -11.05
C LYS A 591 0.88 -7.84 -11.15
N VAL A 592 -0.02 -6.91 -11.45
CA VAL A 592 0.25 -5.48 -11.54
C VAL A 592 -0.50 -4.76 -10.43
N ASP A 593 0.20 -4.38 -9.38
CA ASP A 593 -0.34 -3.72 -8.20
C ASP A 593 0.17 -2.28 -8.06
N GLN A 594 -0.42 -1.50 -7.15
CA GLN A 594 -0.09 -0.11 -6.86
C GLN A 594 1.13 0.05 -5.92
N LYS A 595 1.85 -1.03 -5.59
CA LYS A 595 3.04 -0.93 -4.75
C LYS A 595 4.13 -0.14 -5.46
N PRO A 596 4.95 0.64 -4.73
CA PRO A 596 6.07 1.38 -5.31
C PRO A 596 7.01 0.49 -6.13
N ILE A 597 7.57 1.02 -7.21
CA ILE A 597 8.57 0.31 -8.05
C ILE A 597 9.96 0.25 -7.40
N GLY A 598 10.13 0.87 -6.25
CA GLY A 598 11.36 0.87 -5.47
C GLY A 598 11.20 1.69 -4.20
N ARG A 599 12.14 1.52 -3.27
CA ARG A 599 12.06 2.12 -1.91
C ARG A 599 13.03 3.26 -1.67
N THR A 600 14.01 3.39 -2.55
CA THR A 600 15.05 4.42 -2.45
C THR A 600 15.00 5.32 -3.67
N PRO A 601 15.51 6.54 -3.57
CA PRO A 601 15.64 7.44 -4.73
C PRO A 601 16.48 6.89 -5.89
N ARG A 602 17.26 5.80 -5.69
CA ARG A 602 18.00 5.11 -6.75
C ARG A 602 17.11 4.39 -7.74
N SER A 603 15.97 3.87 -7.27
CA SER A 603 14.96 3.30 -8.16
C SER A 603 14.22 4.45 -8.85
N ASN A 604 14.15 4.41 -10.16
CA ASN A 604 13.45 5.40 -10.99
C ASN A 604 12.84 4.74 -12.23
N LEU A 605 12.07 5.50 -13.00
CA LEU A 605 11.41 5.01 -14.20
C LEU A 605 12.39 4.32 -15.16
N ALA A 606 13.50 4.98 -15.53
CA ALA A 606 14.45 4.44 -16.50
C ALA A 606 15.11 3.13 -16.04
N THR A 607 15.40 2.99 -14.72
CA THR A 607 16.00 1.75 -14.20
C THR A 607 14.99 0.61 -14.15
N TYR A 608 13.76 0.90 -13.79
CA TYR A 608 12.72 -0.13 -13.67
C TYR A 608 12.28 -0.68 -15.03
N THR A 609 12.11 0.21 -16.02
CA THR A 609 11.74 -0.17 -17.39
C THR A 609 12.88 -0.77 -18.20
N GLY A 610 14.11 -0.81 -17.65
CA GLY A 610 15.29 -1.27 -18.37
C GLY A 610 15.85 -0.29 -19.41
N LEU A 611 15.23 0.86 -19.61
CA LEU A 611 15.68 1.91 -20.55
C LEU A 611 17.05 2.50 -20.20
N PHE A 612 17.44 2.43 -18.93
CA PHE A 612 18.70 2.98 -18.48
C PHE A 612 19.94 2.23 -19.03
N ASP A 613 19.83 0.92 -19.26
CA ASP A 613 20.95 0.12 -19.76
C ASP A 613 21.37 0.48 -21.19
N PRO A 614 20.47 0.57 -22.19
CA PRO A 614 20.84 1.06 -23.51
C PRO A 614 21.31 2.50 -23.49
N ILE A 615 20.74 3.40 -22.68
CA ILE A 615 21.22 4.78 -22.55
C ILE A 615 22.67 4.82 -22.04
N ARG A 616 23.03 4.04 -21.01
CA ARG A 616 24.41 3.96 -20.52
C ARG A 616 25.40 3.44 -21.57
N LYS A 617 24.99 2.43 -22.35
CA LYS A 617 25.80 1.90 -23.45
C LYS A 617 26.02 2.94 -24.54
N LEU A 618 25.00 3.73 -24.84
CA LEU A 618 25.10 4.82 -25.83
C LEU A 618 26.11 5.88 -25.38
N PHE A 619 26.04 6.33 -24.12
CA PHE A 619 27.05 7.27 -23.58
C PHE A 619 28.48 6.71 -23.61
N ALA A 620 28.65 5.42 -23.29
CA ALA A 620 29.97 4.76 -23.36
C ALA A 620 30.49 4.63 -24.80
N SER A 621 29.62 4.66 -25.80
CA SER A 621 29.99 4.59 -27.21
C SER A 621 30.50 5.92 -27.78
N THR A 622 30.29 7.05 -27.09
CA THR A 622 30.75 8.39 -27.54
C THR A 622 32.27 8.46 -27.69
N ALA A 623 32.75 9.31 -28.58
CA ALA A 623 34.18 9.49 -28.81
C ALA A 623 34.93 9.95 -27.55
N ASP A 624 34.31 10.84 -26.76
CA ASP A 624 34.90 11.37 -25.54
C ASP A 624 34.95 10.27 -24.41
N ALA A 625 33.92 9.45 -24.26
CA ALA A 625 33.95 8.33 -23.34
C ALA A 625 35.02 7.29 -23.70
N LYS A 626 35.16 6.95 -25.01
CA LYS A 626 36.20 6.06 -25.51
C LYS A 626 37.62 6.61 -25.26
N LYS A 627 37.84 7.89 -25.51
CA LYS A 627 39.11 8.58 -25.24
C LYS A 627 39.50 8.50 -23.77
N ARG A 628 38.51 8.61 -22.86
CA ARG A 628 38.70 8.56 -21.42
C ARG A 628 38.67 7.13 -20.86
N LYS A 629 38.45 6.10 -21.69
CA LYS A 629 38.26 4.68 -21.30
C LYS A 629 37.13 4.50 -20.32
N PHE A 630 36.01 5.20 -20.52
CA PHE A 630 34.80 5.10 -19.72
C PHE A 630 33.90 4.01 -20.29
N ASP A 631 33.61 3.02 -19.50
CA ASP A 631 32.67 1.93 -19.79
C ASP A 631 31.23 2.30 -19.40
N ALA A 632 30.24 1.45 -19.72
CA ALA A 632 28.85 1.67 -19.37
C ALA A 632 28.63 1.73 -17.84
N GLY A 633 29.50 1.11 -17.04
CA GLY A 633 29.48 1.17 -15.58
C GLY A 633 29.77 2.57 -15.05
N ARG A 634 30.58 3.36 -15.77
CA ARG A 634 30.86 4.76 -15.41
C ARG A 634 29.60 5.64 -15.39
N PHE A 635 28.65 5.33 -16.24
CA PHE A 635 27.39 6.07 -16.37
C PHE A 635 26.28 5.50 -15.47
N SER A 636 26.61 4.60 -14.56
CA SER A 636 25.70 4.10 -13.54
C SER A 636 25.89 4.84 -12.21
N PHE A 637 24.83 5.43 -11.69
CA PHE A 637 24.85 6.02 -10.34
C PHE A 637 24.88 4.98 -9.21
N ASN A 638 24.80 3.67 -9.52
CA ASN A 638 25.01 2.59 -8.56
C ASN A 638 26.49 2.16 -8.42
N VAL A 639 27.34 2.59 -9.35
CA VAL A 639 28.75 2.22 -9.38
C VAL A 639 29.63 3.35 -8.84
N ALA A 640 30.53 3.03 -7.91
CA ALA A 640 31.37 4.01 -7.20
C ALA A 640 32.18 4.94 -8.14
N LYS A 641 32.63 4.43 -9.30
CA LYS A 641 33.45 5.21 -10.26
C LYS A 641 32.71 6.41 -10.84
N GLY A 642 31.38 6.31 -11.03
CA GLY A 642 30.58 7.35 -11.72
C GLY A 642 29.73 8.21 -10.80
N ARG A 643 29.36 7.69 -9.64
CA ARG A 643 28.39 8.33 -8.74
C ARG A 643 28.99 9.47 -7.91
N CYS A 644 28.12 10.33 -7.41
CA CYS A 644 28.48 11.32 -6.40
C CYS A 644 28.91 10.61 -5.10
N PRO A 645 30.07 10.93 -4.52
CA PRO A 645 30.56 10.29 -3.31
C PRO A 645 29.75 10.66 -2.07
N HIS A 646 29.13 11.85 -2.02
CA HIS A 646 28.36 12.32 -0.87
C HIS A 646 27.03 11.59 -0.73
N CYS A 647 26.12 11.64 -1.70
CA CYS A 647 24.85 10.94 -1.69
C CYS A 647 24.94 9.50 -2.22
N GLN A 648 26.12 9.03 -2.57
CA GLN A 648 26.37 7.69 -3.10
C GLN A 648 25.47 7.31 -4.29
N GLY A 649 25.06 8.31 -5.09
CA GLY A 649 24.23 8.11 -6.28
C GLY A 649 22.72 8.22 -6.06
N GLU A 650 22.27 8.53 -4.86
CA GLU A 650 20.83 8.74 -4.59
C GLU A 650 20.33 10.07 -5.18
N GLY A 651 21.19 11.07 -5.28
CA GLY A 651 20.82 12.43 -5.68
C GLY A 651 20.21 13.25 -4.55
N PHE A 652 19.77 12.58 -3.49
CA PHE A 652 19.11 13.14 -2.32
C PHE A 652 19.82 12.69 -1.05
N VAL A 653 19.62 13.44 0.03
CA VAL A 653 20.00 13.07 1.39
C VAL A 653 18.74 13.03 2.24
N MET A 654 18.61 12.00 3.04
CA MET A 654 17.48 11.87 3.97
C MET A 654 17.76 12.71 5.21
N VAL A 655 16.81 13.57 5.54
CA VAL A 655 16.80 14.34 6.77
C VAL A 655 15.78 13.69 7.72
N GLU A 656 16.26 13.11 8.81
CA GLU A 656 15.41 12.52 9.83
C GLU A 656 14.83 13.63 10.72
N LEU A 657 13.52 13.74 10.76
CA LEU A 657 12.78 14.63 11.64
C LEU A 657 12.28 13.81 12.84
N LEU A 658 12.74 14.14 14.05
CA LEU A 658 12.51 13.37 15.30
C LEU A 658 11.03 13.00 15.59
N PHE A 659 10.07 13.79 15.10
CA PHE A 659 8.62 13.58 15.33
C PHE A 659 7.76 13.66 14.06
N LEU A 660 8.39 13.79 12.88
CA LEU A 660 7.72 13.88 11.58
C LEU A 660 8.31 12.85 10.60
N PRO A 661 7.62 12.52 9.52
CA PRO A 661 8.18 11.68 8.47
C PRO A 661 9.49 12.27 7.93
N SER A 662 10.50 11.41 7.73
CA SER A 662 11.78 11.81 7.13
C SER A 662 11.57 12.42 5.73
N VAL A 663 12.28 13.49 5.42
CA VAL A 663 12.17 14.21 4.15
C VAL A 663 13.46 14.03 3.33
N TYR A 664 13.32 13.83 2.04
CA TYR A 664 14.45 13.79 1.11
C TYR A 664 14.72 15.19 0.53
N THR A 665 15.94 15.69 0.70
CA THR A 665 16.38 16.97 0.12
C THR A 665 17.46 16.73 -0.94
N PRO A 666 17.56 17.56 -2.00
CA PRO A 666 18.63 17.43 -2.98
C PRO A 666 20.01 17.44 -2.34
N CYS A 667 20.89 16.55 -2.78
CA CYS A 667 22.25 16.46 -2.27
C CYS A 667 23.00 17.79 -2.49
N PRO A 668 23.60 18.41 -1.46
CA PRO A 668 24.26 19.71 -1.60
C PRO A 668 25.52 19.68 -2.49
N THR A 669 26.12 18.50 -2.72
CA THR A 669 27.31 18.34 -3.54
C THR A 669 26.98 18.18 -5.02
N CYS A 670 26.00 17.37 -5.38
CA CYS A 670 25.66 17.11 -6.78
C CYS A 670 24.37 17.79 -7.23
N LEU A 671 23.67 18.51 -6.34
CA LEU A 671 22.43 19.22 -6.63
C LEU A 671 21.38 18.34 -7.35
N GLY A 672 21.24 17.09 -6.89
CA GLY A 672 20.29 16.13 -7.47
C GLY A 672 20.79 15.33 -8.67
N THR A 673 21.92 15.67 -9.29
CA THR A 673 22.40 15.03 -10.54
C THR A 673 22.86 13.58 -10.35
N ARG A 674 23.15 13.11 -9.13
CA ARG A 674 23.58 11.74 -8.76
C ARG A 674 25.02 11.38 -9.15
N TYR A 675 25.68 12.14 -10.04
CA TYR A 675 27.00 11.85 -10.60
C TYR A 675 28.08 12.75 -10.08
N ASN A 676 29.31 12.32 -10.24
CA ASN A 676 30.48 13.17 -10.05
C ASN A 676 30.76 14.05 -11.31
N ALA A 677 31.50 15.14 -11.14
CA ALA A 677 31.75 16.13 -12.20
C ALA A 677 32.38 15.51 -13.45
N LYS A 678 33.36 14.59 -13.30
CA LYS A 678 34.07 13.95 -14.44
C LYS A 678 33.12 13.11 -15.30
N THR A 679 32.08 12.52 -14.76
CA THR A 679 31.08 11.76 -15.52
C THR A 679 30.17 12.70 -16.31
N LEU A 680 29.82 13.86 -15.72
CA LEU A 680 28.96 14.88 -16.35
C LEU A 680 29.63 15.65 -17.51
N GLU A 681 30.96 15.61 -17.64
CA GLU A 681 31.67 16.19 -18.77
C GLU A 681 31.39 15.48 -20.09
N VAL A 682 31.03 14.19 -20.07
CA VAL A 682 30.71 13.41 -21.28
C VAL A 682 29.32 13.77 -21.78
N ARG A 683 29.23 14.13 -23.06
CA ARG A 683 27.97 14.53 -23.70
C ARG A 683 27.60 13.64 -24.88
N TYR A 684 26.30 13.43 -25.04
CA TYR A 684 25.70 12.85 -26.24
C TYR A 684 24.68 13.87 -26.78
N GLN A 685 24.82 14.32 -28.04
CA GLN A 685 23.98 15.38 -28.62
C GLN A 685 23.81 16.59 -27.66
N GLU A 686 24.93 17.12 -27.20
CA GLU A 686 25.03 18.28 -26.28
C GLU A 686 24.48 18.09 -24.88
N LYS A 687 23.94 16.92 -24.52
CA LYS A 687 23.41 16.62 -23.18
C LYS A 687 24.26 15.60 -22.43
N ASN A 688 24.49 15.85 -21.14
CA ASN A 688 25.08 14.86 -20.23
C ASN A 688 24.04 13.87 -19.72
N ILE A 689 24.51 12.80 -19.06
CA ILE A 689 23.60 11.72 -18.56
C ILE A 689 22.58 12.20 -17.53
N ALA A 690 22.91 13.20 -16.70
CA ALA A 690 21.97 13.76 -15.72
C ALA A 690 20.89 14.62 -16.40
N GLU A 691 21.27 15.41 -17.41
CA GLU A 691 20.33 16.17 -18.23
C GLU A 691 19.37 15.24 -18.99
N VAL A 692 19.85 14.09 -19.48
CA VAL A 692 18.98 13.06 -20.09
C VAL A 692 18.03 12.45 -19.07
N LEU A 693 18.49 12.13 -17.86
CA LEU A 693 17.60 11.61 -16.80
C LEU A 693 16.59 12.65 -16.32
N ALA A 694 16.87 13.94 -16.49
CA ALA A 694 15.94 15.02 -16.15
C ALA A 694 14.87 15.26 -17.23
N MET A 695 15.05 14.71 -18.45
CA MET A 695 14.06 14.80 -19.52
C MET A 695 12.78 14.07 -19.16
N THR A 696 11.64 14.60 -19.62
CA THR A 696 10.39 13.85 -19.65
C THR A 696 10.48 12.71 -20.68
N VAL A 697 9.63 11.71 -20.53
CA VAL A 697 9.57 10.58 -21.48
C VAL A 697 9.23 11.08 -22.90
N ASP A 698 8.36 12.10 -23.03
CA ASP A 698 8.03 12.73 -24.32
C ASP A 698 9.25 13.38 -24.93
N ALA A 699 9.96 14.23 -24.20
CA ALA A 699 11.19 14.89 -24.69
C ALA A 699 12.31 13.88 -24.98
N ALA A 700 12.42 12.83 -24.17
CA ALA A 700 13.40 11.77 -24.40
C ALA A 700 13.08 10.94 -25.66
N TRP A 701 11.80 10.72 -25.95
CA TRP A 701 11.36 10.02 -27.15
C TRP A 701 11.80 10.78 -28.44
N GLU A 702 11.61 12.09 -28.46
CA GLU A 702 12.10 12.95 -29.55
C GLU A 702 13.64 12.96 -29.62
N PHE A 703 14.32 13.07 -28.47
CA PHE A 703 15.76 13.09 -28.38
C PHE A 703 16.43 11.79 -28.87
N PHE A 704 15.80 10.63 -28.63
CA PHE A 704 16.31 9.32 -29.06
C PHE A 704 15.63 8.79 -30.33
N GLU A 705 15.09 9.65 -31.18
CA GLU A 705 14.37 9.26 -32.41
C GLU A 705 15.19 8.30 -33.28
N ASN A 706 16.50 8.50 -33.35
CA ASN A 706 17.42 7.69 -34.16
C ASN A 706 17.87 6.37 -33.48
N ASP A 707 17.49 6.14 -32.23
CA ASP A 707 17.85 4.97 -31.44
C ASP A 707 16.62 4.04 -31.27
N ALA A 708 16.34 3.19 -32.27
CA ALA A 708 15.12 2.38 -32.34
C ALA A 708 14.85 1.55 -31.06
N GLY A 709 15.89 1.06 -30.37
CA GLY A 709 15.73 0.28 -29.13
C GLY A 709 15.24 1.12 -27.95
N ILE A 710 15.73 2.37 -27.83
CA ILE A 710 15.34 3.28 -26.77
C ILE A 710 13.98 3.90 -27.10
N SER A 711 13.80 4.37 -28.34
CA SER A 711 12.58 5.02 -28.82
C SER A 711 11.35 4.12 -28.68
N ARG A 712 11.45 2.84 -29.07
CA ARG A 712 10.35 1.87 -28.89
C ARG A 712 9.95 1.70 -27.41
N GLY A 713 10.91 1.60 -26.51
CA GLY A 713 10.62 1.46 -25.09
C GLY A 713 9.97 2.71 -24.50
N LEU A 714 10.42 3.90 -24.92
CA LEU A 714 9.82 5.17 -24.52
C LEU A 714 8.41 5.34 -25.07
N ASP A 715 8.15 4.91 -26.31
CA ASP A 715 6.83 4.99 -26.93
C ASP A 715 5.79 4.17 -26.11
N ILE A 716 6.15 2.97 -25.66
CA ILE A 716 5.26 2.16 -24.80
C ILE A 716 4.93 2.89 -23.50
N VAL A 717 5.91 3.56 -22.87
CA VAL A 717 5.66 4.35 -21.65
C VAL A 717 4.75 5.55 -21.95
N ARG A 718 4.85 6.17 -23.13
CA ARG A 718 3.95 7.24 -23.59
C ARG A 718 2.52 6.72 -23.79
N GLN A 719 2.37 5.55 -24.41
CA GLN A 719 1.07 4.95 -24.73
C GLN A 719 0.26 4.60 -23.48
N VAL A 720 0.90 4.30 -22.34
CA VAL A 720 0.23 4.14 -21.04
C VAL A 720 -0.03 5.47 -20.31
N GLY A 721 0.20 6.63 -20.98
CA GLY A 721 -0.11 7.95 -20.44
C GLY A 721 0.92 8.50 -19.46
N LEU A 722 2.19 8.06 -19.53
CA LEU A 722 3.28 8.50 -18.64
C LEU A 722 4.33 9.40 -19.33
N GLY A 723 3.97 10.02 -20.46
CA GLY A 723 4.87 10.88 -21.23
C GLY A 723 5.44 12.08 -20.46
N TYR A 724 4.73 12.55 -19.47
CA TYR A 724 5.11 13.69 -18.62
C TYR A 724 6.13 13.34 -17.52
N LEU A 725 6.32 12.08 -17.16
CA LEU A 725 7.27 11.67 -16.12
C LEU A 725 8.71 11.85 -16.59
N LYS A 726 9.58 12.24 -15.67
CA LYS A 726 11.04 12.31 -15.94
C LYS A 726 11.65 10.92 -15.88
N LEU A 727 12.62 10.62 -16.76
CA LEU A 727 13.32 9.33 -16.79
C LEU A 727 13.97 8.99 -15.44
N GLY A 728 14.56 9.97 -14.78
CA GLY A 728 15.24 9.84 -13.49
C GLY A 728 14.35 10.09 -12.27
N GLN A 729 13.02 10.25 -12.42
CA GLN A 729 12.12 10.54 -11.31
C GLN A 729 12.18 9.42 -10.28
N PRO A 730 12.46 9.75 -8.99
CA PRO A 730 12.56 8.75 -7.92
C PRO A 730 11.27 7.97 -7.72
N ALA A 731 11.39 6.68 -7.46
CA ALA A 731 10.23 5.82 -7.15
C ALA A 731 9.42 6.29 -5.93
N THR A 732 10.07 7.00 -5.02
CA THR A 732 9.46 7.55 -3.80
C THR A 732 8.53 8.74 -4.05
N GLU A 733 8.62 9.36 -5.22
CA GLU A 733 7.79 10.50 -5.64
C GLU A 733 6.61 10.08 -6.52
N LEU A 734 6.57 8.83 -6.95
CA LEU A 734 5.53 8.31 -7.83
C LEU A 734 4.25 7.99 -7.05
N SER A 735 3.12 8.34 -7.62
CA SER A 735 1.82 7.89 -7.14
C SER A 735 1.64 6.37 -7.36
N GLY A 736 0.69 5.75 -6.64
CA GLY A 736 0.40 4.32 -6.80
C GLY A 736 -0.02 3.97 -8.23
N GLY A 737 -0.84 4.79 -8.86
CA GLY A 737 -1.27 4.61 -10.26
C GLY A 737 -0.12 4.77 -11.28
N GLU A 738 0.81 5.71 -11.06
CA GLU A 738 2.00 5.85 -11.89
C GLU A 738 2.92 4.63 -11.78
N ALA A 739 3.17 4.15 -10.56
CA ALA A 739 3.95 2.94 -10.32
C ALA A 739 3.33 1.71 -11.01
N GLN A 740 2.02 1.56 -10.95
CA GLN A 740 1.28 0.49 -11.61
C GLN A 740 1.41 0.56 -13.13
N ARG A 741 1.23 1.74 -13.73
CA ARG A 741 1.39 1.94 -15.18
C ARG A 741 2.82 1.71 -15.65
N ILE A 742 3.84 2.05 -14.85
CA ILE A 742 5.25 1.73 -15.16
C ILE A 742 5.46 0.20 -15.20
N LYS A 743 4.88 -0.54 -14.24
CA LYS A 743 4.90 -2.01 -14.25
C LYS A 743 4.25 -2.57 -15.50
N LEU A 744 3.08 -2.07 -15.87
CA LEU A 744 2.38 -2.45 -17.08
C LEU A 744 3.21 -2.15 -18.34
N ALA A 745 3.79 -0.94 -18.45
CA ALA A 745 4.68 -0.58 -19.56
C ALA A 745 5.87 -1.53 -19.69
N THR A 746 6.47 -1.93 -18.56
CA THR A 746 7.58 -2.90 -18.54
C THR A 746 7.15 -4.26 -19.06
N GLU A 747 5.95 -4.71 -18.75
CA GLU A 747 5.41 -5.97 -19.28
C GLU A 747 5.08 -5.87 -20.78
N LEU A 748 4.55 -4.75 -21.24
CA LEU A 748 4.27 -4.49 -22.65
C LEU A 748 5.53 -4.44 -23.52
N GLN A 749 6.70 -4.07 -22.95
CA GLN A 749 7.98 -4.09 -23.64
C GLN A 749 8.52 -5.50 -23.93
N ARG A 750 8.06 -6.49 -23.17
CA ARG A 750 8.50 -7.89 -23.34
C ARG A 750 7.82 -8.54 -24.53
N THR A 751 8.55 -9.45 -25.19
CA THR A 751 7.95 -10.27 -26.26
C THR A 751 6.86 -11.14 -25.67
N GLN A 752 5.64 -10.99 -26.15
CA GLN A 752 4.48 -11.70 -25.62
C GLN A 752 4.18 -12.93 -26.45
N HIS A 753 3.93 -14.07 -25.77
CA HIS A 753 3.68 -15.35 -26.41
C HIS A 753 2.23 -15.86 -26.25
N GLY A 754 1.31 -15.01 -25.73
CA GLY A 754 -0.05 -15.44 -25.38
C GLY A 754 -0.10 -16.31 -24.11
N ASN A 755 -1.31 -16.73 -23.71
CA ASN A 755 -1.56 -17.58 -22.52
C ASN A 755 -1.00 -17.04 -21.19
N THR A 756 -0.83 -15.72 -21.10
CA THR A 756 -0.47 -15.04 -19.85
C THR A 756 -1.74 -14.56 -19.15
N LEU A 757 -1.84 -14.83 -17.86
CA LEU A 757 -2.87 -14.26 -16.99
C LEU A 757 -2.33 -12.96 -16.36
N TYR A 758 -2.93 -11.83 -16.73
CA TYR A 758 -2.67 -10.52 -16.12
C TYR A 758 -3.72 -10.25 -15.05
N ILE A 759 -3.27 -9.92 -13.85
CA ILE A 759 -4.12 -9.56 -12.71
C ILE A 759 -3.80 -8.13 -12.32
N LEU A 760 -4.80 -7.24 -12.41
CA LEU A 760 -4.67 -5.82 -12.08
C LEU A 760 -5.66 -5.47 -10.96
N ASP A 761 -5.20 -4.68 -10.00
CA ASP A 761 -6.01 -4.22 -8.87
C ASP A 761 -6.23 -2.71 -9.00
N GLU A 762 -7.45 -2.29 -9.28
CA GLU A 762 -7.90 -0.91 -9.48
C GLU A 762 -6.95 -0.07 -10.38
N PRO A 763 -6.70 -0.50 -11.64
CA PRO A 763 -5.72 0.16 -12.49
C PRO A 763 -6.11 1.57 -12.94
N THR A 764 -7.35 1.99 -12.75
CA THR A 764 -7.85 3.33 -13.13
C THR A 764 -7.79 4.34 -11.99
N THR A 765 -7.46 3.91 -10.77
CA THR A 765 -7.38 4.80 -9.60
C THR A 765 -6.44 5.98 -9.87
N GLY A 766 -6.92 7.21 -9.61
CA GLY A 766 -6.15 8.44 -9.81
C GLY A 766 -5.95 8.85 -11.27
N LEU A 767 -6.72 8.26 -12.20
CA LEU A 767 -6.65 8.61 -13.61
C LEU A 767 -7.81 9.53 -14.03
N HIS A 768 -7.45 10.54 -14.81
CA HIS A 768 -8.45 11.27 -15.56
C HIS A 768 -9.09 10.34 -16.62
N PRO A 769 -10.40 10.45 -16.92
CA PRO A 769 -11.07 9.58 -17.89
C PRO A 769 -10.37 9.46 -19.25
N SER A 770 -9.73 10.52 -19.75
CA SER A 770 -8.93 10.46 -20.98
C SER A 770 -7.69 9.56 -20.90
N ASP A 771 -7.14 9.36 -19.70
CA ASP A 771 -6.00 8.46 -19.49
C ASP A 771 -6.49 7.02 -19.27
N VAL A 772 -7.70 6.84 -18.74
CA VAL A 772 -8.39 5.52 -18.69
C VAL A 772 -8.59 4.98 -20.10
N GLU A 773 -9.02 5.79 -21.06
CA GLU A 773 -9.17 5.34 -22.47
C GLU A 773 -7.86 4.83 -23.07
N LYS A 774 -6.73 5.51 -22.82
CA LYS A 774 -5.40 5.05 -23.26
C LYS A 774 -5.05 3.72 -22.64
N LEU A 775 -5.27 3.58 -21.33
CA LEU A 775 -5.02 2.34 -20.61
C LEU A 775 -5.85 1.19 -21.18
N MET A 776 -7.15 1.40 -21.40
CA MET A 776 -8.06 0.41 -21.98
C MET A 776 -7.61 -0.05 -23.36
N THR A 777 -7.11 0.86 -24.18
CA THR A 777 -6.54 0.50 -25.50
C THR A 777 -5.37 -0.48 -25.36
N GLN A 778 -4.48 -0.27 -24.39
CA GLN A 778 -3.33 -1.15 -24.16
C GLN A 778 -3.76 -2.52 -23.60
N LEU A 779 -4.71 -2.53 -22.66
CA LEU A 779 -5.26 -3.77 -22.13
C LEU A 779 -5.99 -4.59 -23.21
N ASP A 780 -6.73 -3.93 -24.08
CA ASP A 780 -7.43 -4.58 -25.20
C ASP A 780 -6.45 -5.23 -26.20
N GLN A 781 -5.32 -4.57 -26.50
CA GLN A 781 -4.24 -5.13 -27.32
C GLN A 781 -3.64 -6.40 -26.69
N LEU A 782 -3.45 -6.46 -25.37
CA LEU A 782 -2.98 -7.65 -24.67
C LEU A 782 -3.93 -8.83 -24.85
N VAL A 783 -5.25 -8.60 -24.77
CA VAL A 783 -6.24 -9.65 -25.00
C VAL A 783 -6.22 -10.12 -26.45
N HIS A 784 -6.11 -9.23 -27.42
CA HIS A 784 -5.98 -9.57 -28.85
C HIS A 784 -4.77 -10.48 -29.13
N GLN A 785 -3.69 -10.33 -28.35
CA GLN A 785 -2.51 -11.20 -28.43
C GLN A 785 -2.70 -12.58 -27.78
N GLY A 786 -3.92 -12.90 -27.31
CA GLY A 786 -4.27 -14.21 -26.76
C GLY A 786 -4.03 -14.34 -25.25
N ASN A 787 -3.91 -13.24 -24.53
CA ASN A 787 -3.77 -13.22 -23.08
C ASN A 787 -5.13 -13.12 -22.37
N THR A 788 -5.16 -13.45 -21.10
CA THR A 788 -6.31 -13.27 -20.21
C THR A 788 -6.05 -12.08 -19.28
N ILE A 789 -7.04 -11.21 -19.13
CA ILE A 789 -6.95 -10.10 -18.18
C ILE A 789 -8.07 -10.22 -17.17
N VAL A 790 -7.73 -10.13 -15.89
CA VAL A 790 -8.66 -10.02 -14.76
C VAL A 790 -8.35 -8.73 -14.03
N VAL A 791 -9.31 -7.83 -13.98
CA VAL A 791 -9.19 -6.56 -13.23
C VAL A 791 -10.18 -6.50 -12.08
N VAL A 792 -9.76 -6.00 -10.94
CA VAL A 792 -10.68 -5.53 -9.89
C VAL A 792 -10.98 -4.08 -10.19
N GLU A 793 -12.26 -3.73 -10.42
CA GLU A 793 -12.61 -2.38 -10.85
C GLU A 793 -13.98 -1.91 -10.35
N HIS A 794 -14.10 -0.58 -10.27
CA HIS A 794 -15.33 0.12 -9.90
C HIS A 794 -15.77 1.15 -10.95
N ASP A 795 -14.87 1.50 -11.88
CA ASP A 795 -15.15 2.44 -12.97
C ASP A 795 -16.13 1.85 -13.99
N MET A 796 -17.30 2.48 -14.16
CA MET A 796 -18.35 2.01 -15.07
C MET A 796 -17.91 2.04 -16.53
N HIS A 797 -16.97 2.91 -16.89
CA HIS A 797 -16.40 2.96 -18.22
C HIS A 797 -15.62 1.66 -18.54
N VAL A 798 -14.78 1.22 -17.60
CA VAL A 798 -14.02 -0.04 -17.73
C VAL A 798 -14.94 -1.26 -17.69
N ILE A 799 -15.85 -1.29 -16.73
CA ILE A 799 -16.79 -2.40 -16.56
C ILE A 799 -17.65 -2.58 -17.81
N SER A 800 -18.11 -1.47 -18.42
CA SER A 800 -18.91 -1.51 -19.65
C SER A 800 -18.15 -2.04 -20.88
N GLN A 801 -16.82 -1.98 -20.89
CA GLN A 801 -15.95 -2.44 -21.97
C GLN A 801 -15.42 -3.86 -21.76
N SER A 802 -15.72 -4.48 -20.62
CA SER A 802 -15.32 -5.85 -20.32
C SER A 802 -16.01 -6.85 -21.25
N ASP A 803 -15.37 -7.97 -21.48
CA ASP A 803 -16.02 -9.10 -22.15
C ASP A 803 -16.88 -9.91 -21.16
N TRP A 804 -16.47 -9.91 -19.87
CA TRP A 804 -17.14 -10.61 -18.79
C TRP A 804 -17.07 -9.82 -17.49
N ILE A 805 -18.12 -9.88 -16.69
CA ILE A 805 -18.20 -9.26 -15.37
C ILE A 805 -18.48 -10.33 -14.34
N ILE A 806 -17.84 -10.25 -13.17
CA ILE A 806 -18.11 -11.07 -12.00
C ILE A 806 -18.33 -10.11 -10.81
N GLU A 807 -19.50 -10.18 -10.17
CA GLU A 807 -19.79 -9.38 -8.97
C GLU A 807 -19.71 -10.22 -7.72
N ILE A 808 -18.96 -9.69 -6.72
CA ILE A 808 -18.86 -10.27 -5.39
C ILE A 808 -19.66 -9.40 -4.41
N GLY A 809 -20.52 -10.03 -3.64
CA GLY A 809 -21.44 -9.38 -2.70
C GLY A 809 -22.17 -10.42 -1.84
N PRO A 810 -23.46 -10.16 -1.48
CA PRO A 810 -24.24 -8.93 -1.78
C PRO A 810 -23.81 -7.72 -0.96
N GLU A 811 -23.28 -7.91 0.25
CA GLU A 811 -22.87 -6.86 1.16
C GLU A 811 -21.36 -6.96 1.47
N ALA A 812 -20.87 -6.11 2.36
CA ALA A 812 -19.50 -6.12 2.85
C ALA A 812 -19.34 -7.07 4.07
N GLY A 813 -18.11 -7.50 4.36
CA GLY A 813 -17.78 -8.32 5.54
C GLY A 813 -18.41 -9.72 5.50
N GLU A 814 -18.95 -10.19 6.63
CA GLU A 814 -19.49 -11.54 6.76
C GLU A 814 -20.67 -11.85 5.85
N LYS A 815 -21.44 -10.85 5.48
CA LYS A 815 -22.56 -10.96 4.53
C LYS A 815 -22.14 -10.92 3.07
N GLY A 816 -20.87 -10.63 2.80
CA GLY A 816 -20.24 -10.65 1.47
C GLY A 816 -19.72 -12.02 1.08
N GLY A 817 -18.72 -12.02 0.20
CA GLY A 817 -17.93 -13.21 -0.15
C GLY A 817 -18.63 -14.22 -1.06
N LYS A 818 -19.73 -13.85 -1.73
CA LYS A 818 -20.49 -14.71 -2.64
C LYS A 818 -20.48 -14.10 -4.06
N ILE A 819 -20.57 -14.95 -5.08
CA ILE A 819 -20.84 -14.47 -6.46
C ILE A 819 -22.33 -14.13 -6.53
N VAL A 820 -22.63 -12.85 -6.78
CA VAL A 820 -23.99 -12.35 -6.92
C VAL A 820 -24.48 -12.47 -8.36
N ALA A 821 -23.61 -12.10 -9.28
CA ALA A 821 -23.90 -12.15 -10.71
C ALA A 821 -22.62 -12.35 -11.52
N ALA A 822 -22.73 -12.99 -12.67
CA ALA A 822 -21.66 -13.09 -13.66
C ALA A 822 -22.27 -13.14 -15.06
N GLY A 823 -21.65 -12.45 -16.03
CA GLY A 823 -22.14 -12.42 -17.41
C GLY A 823 -21.49 -11.33 -18.25
N THR A 824 -21.96 -11.21 -19.51
CA THR A 824 -21.57 -10.09 -20.38
C THR A 824 -22.15 -8.77 -19.85
N PRO A 825 -21.57 -7.59 -20.16
CA PRO A 825 -22.11 -6.31 -19.69
C PRO A 825 -23.60 -6.10 -20.02
N GLY A 826 -24.04 -6.56 -21.17
CA GLY A 826 -25.44 -6.45 -21.59
C GLY A 826 -26.40 -7.32 -20.78
N ASP A 827 -25.99 -8.53 -20.41
CA ASP A 827 -26.78 -9.45 -19.56
C ASP A 827 -26.73 -9.01 -18.12
N PHE A 828 -25.54 -8.64 -17.65
CA PHE A 828 -25.28 -8.21 -16.27
C PHE A 828 -26.11 -6.96 -15.90
N SER A 829 -26.26 -5.99 -16.82
CA SER A 829 -27.03 -4.77 -16.58
C SER A 829 -28.52 -5.00 -16.31
N LYS A 830 -29.05 -6.20 -16.63
CA LYS A 830 -30.46 -6.59 -16.42
C LYS A 830 -30.68 -7.36 -15.12
N VAL A 831 -29.61 -7.71 -14.41
CA VAL A 831 -29.71 -8.46 -13.14
C VAL A 831 -30.34 -7.58 -12.08
N LYS A 832 -31.37 -8.11 -11.41
CA LYS A 832 -32.03 -7.46 -10.27
C LYS A 832 -31.30 -7.78 -8.97
N ASP A 833 -31.47 -6.93 -7.97
CA ASP A 833 -30.98 -7.12 -6.61
C ASP A 833 -29.43 -7.19 -6.50
N ASN A 834 -28.72 -6.38 -7.31
CA ASN A 834 -27.30 -6.18 -7.12
C ASN A 834 -26.95 -4.67 -7.10
N HIS A 835 -25.76 -4.34 -6.60
CA HIS A 835 -25.34 -2.96 -6.42
C HIS A 835 -24.76 -2.33 -7.67
N THR A 836 -24.16 -3.09 -8.58
CA THR A 836 -23.46 -2.56 -9.77
C THR A 836 -24.37 -2.40 -10.98
N ALA A 837 -25.32 -3.32 -11.21
CA ALA A 837 -26.16 -3.31 -12.42
C ALA A 837 -26.95 -2.02 -12.65
N PRO A 838 -27.54 -1.35 -11.64
CA PRO A 838 -28.26 -0.09 -11.85
C PRO A 838 -27.36 1.01 -12.42
N TYR A 839 -26.11 1.12 -11.92
CA TYR A 839 -25.14 2.10 -12.39
C TYR A 839 -24.63 1.77 -13.79
N LEU A 840 -24.39 0.49 -14.07
CA LEU A 840 -23.99 0.04 -15.40
C LEU A 840 -25.11 0.26 -16.41
N LEU A 841 -26.36 -0.05 -16.06
CA LEU A 841 -27.53 0.18 -16.94
C LEU A 841 -27.66 1.65 -17.28
N ARG A 842 -27.59 2.54 -16.26
CA ARG A 842 -27.63 4.00 -16.46
C ARG A 842 -26.50 4.44 -17.39
N TYR A 843 -25.28 3.96 -17.14
CA TYR A 843 -24.11 4.28 -17.95
C TYR A 843 -24.26 3.85 -19.42
N LEU A 844 -24.84 2.68 -19.67
CA LEU A 844 -25.11 2.17 -21.03
C LEU A 844 -26.25 2.92 -21.73
N GLN A 845 -27.18 3.50 -20.98
CA GLN A 845 -28.32 4.28 -21.52
C GLN A 845 -27.96 5.75 -21.77
N GLU A 846 -27.13 6.35 -20.94
CA GLU A 846 -26.67 7.73 -21.08
C GLU A 846 -25.61 7.90 -22.19
N LYS A 847 -25.07 6.81 -22.72
CA LYS A 847 -24.08 6.77 -23.82
C LYS A 847 -24.73 6.89 -25.21
#